data_5995b8f827b3e00569a626701d696b03
#
_entry.id   5995b8f827b3e00569a626701d696b03
#
_cell.length_a   1.000
_cell.length_b   1.000
_cell.length_c   1.000
_cell.angle_alpha   90.00
_cell.angle_beta   90.00
_cell.angle_gamma   90.00
#
_symmetry.space_group_name_H-M   'P 1'
#
loop_
_entity.id
_entity.type
_entity.pdbx_description
1 polymer ?
#
loop_
_entity_poly.entity_id
_entity_poly.type
_entity_poly.pdbx_seq_one_letter_code
_entity_poly.pdbx_strand_id
1 'polypeptide(L)'
;MAKLFKTIDLNVEHKSKQCRARSATTLIYFVIMGMASIASESFAVSNDIEFNSDILDLKDRGNIDLSSFSRAGYITPGKYELIININNNELSGTYRVDYIVPKDDPKASEPCISPILVEQFALRPEWLKKLTWKDKGNCLNEASLPGMSLRTDLGSGIFFITLPQAYLEYSSPNWESPSFWDEGIAGLLFDYNVNANVRAPSDGKQKQQVTANGTTGANLGVWRFRADWQASYEHTTGVLHSTENHWNWDQFYLYRAITKWGARLVMGETYLRSNLLDNFRFTGISLLTDEQMLPPNLRGYAPEITGVAKTNAKVTVSQQGRIIYETQIAPGPFRIQDLHDAVSGRLDVRIEEQDGTIQEYQVDTANIPYLTRPGRLQYKVSAGKPSRLDHKTEGPIFAMGEFSWGVNNGWSLFGGTLVSKDYNSASLGFGRDLMMLGAISFDTTHSWATFANENKHYHGSSYRISYSKRFESIDGQITFAGYRFSDRHFMSMDQYLDSRYRSGAQENNKELYTLTLSKQFPQWGLSTYINYNHQRYWDRPNNDYYNFSLSKYLAIGKFKNINISLSAYRNRFNGNHDNGVYFNINLPWRDRATMSYNSVINKEGNSHNVSYFDRIDDNNNYRLSAGVSNRGKPSTDGFFTHYGDAALVTASASHINGDYTSASLSFQGGATLTTKGGDFHRSNMPGATRLLIDTKGVSDVPVKSLSAISHTNIFGKAVIPDINHYYRGSASIDLQQLPDNVEALRSIHQLTLTEGAIGYRQFDVIAGHKAMATVQLTEGGVPPFAATVTTLNGRELGVFNDGGKVYLSGINSGDVLYVHWDGKNQCQLSIPKLTNAQLITSLLLTCFQRKPTISTSFLEADKTQALPQHPFLSK
;
A
#
# COMPACT_ATOMS: atom_id res chain seq x y z
N MET A 1 -54.29 10.32 -10.94
CA MET A 1 -54.41 8.87 -10.89
C MET A 1 -54.49 8.43 -9.43
N ALA A 2 -55.65 8.53 -8.87
CA ALA A 2 -55.98 8.00 -7.56
C ALA A 2 -57.03 6.93 -7.77
N LYS A 3 -56.68 5.65 -7.42
CA LYS A 3 -57.55 4.48 -7.25
C LYS A 3 -56.76 3.22 -7.79
N LEU A 4 -56.11 2.54 -6.85
CA LEU A 4 -55.94 1.08 -6.88
C LEU A 4 -55.02 0.70 -5.68
N PHE A 5 -55.59 0.78 -4.49
CA PHE A 5 -55.14 -0.05 -3.33
C PHE A 5 -56.38 -0.29 -2.50
N LYS A 6 -56.95 -1.44 -2.64
CA LYS A 6 -57.92 -2.00 -1.70
C LYS A 6 -57.70 -3.52 -1.65
N THR A 7 -57.38 -3.96 -0.44
CA THR A 7 -57.70 -5.27 0.19
C THR A 7 -56.93 -6.51 -0.28
N ILE A 8 -56.05 -6.99 0.60
CA ILE A 8 -55.99 -8.41 1.00
C ILE A 8 -55.65 -8.43 2.51
N ASP A 9 -56.68 -8.72 3.32
CA ASP A 9 -56.54 -9.20 4.70
C ASP A 9 -56.19 -10.67 4.71
N LEU A 10 -55.22 -11.06 5.51
CA LEU A 10 -55.04 -12.46 5.93
C LEU A 10 -54.75 -12.49 7.43
N ASN A 11 -55.79 -12.90 8.16
CA ASN A 11 -55.79 -13.35 9.54
C ASN A 11 -54.80 -14.49 9.80
N VAL A 12 -53.99 -14.39 10.82
CA VAL A 12 -53.40 -15.52 11.53
C VAL A 12 -53.56 -15.35 13.02
N GLU A 13 -54.30 -16.27 13.60
CA GLU A 13 -54.68 -16.35 15.02
C GLU A 13 -53.46 -16.55 15.95
N HIS A 14 -53.46 -15.77 17.00
CA HIS A 14 -52.66 -15.99 18.22
C HIS A 14 -53.33 -17.05 19.09
N LYS A 15 -52.61 -18.12 19.43
CA LYS A 15 -52.90 -18.96 20.62
C LYS A 15 -51.82 -18.72 21.69
N SER A 16 -52.24 -17.99 22.70
CA SER A 16 -51.54 -17.88 23.99
C SER A 16 -51.65 -19.16 24.82
N LYS A 17 -50.56 -19.64 25.38
CA LYS A 17 -50.57 -20.50 26.56
C LYS A 17 -49.81 -19.87 27.71
N GLN A 18 -50.55 -19.40 28.69
CA GLN A 18 -50.08 -19.05 30.02
C GLN A 18 -49.68 -20.35 30.76
N CYS A 19 -48.51 -20.37 31.35
CA CYS A 19 -48.12 -21.28 32.43
C CYS A 19 -47.65 -20.43 33.63
N ARG A 20 -48.39 -20.52 34.71
CA ARG A 20 -48.13 -19.97 36.05
C ARG A 20 -46.89 -20.65 36.62
N ALA A 21 -45.93 -19.89 37.12
CA ALA A 21 -44.93 -20.36 38.06
C ALA A 21 -45.15 -19.75 39.40
N ARG A 22 -45.37 -20.62 40.40
CA ARG A 22 -45.41 -20.27 41.84
C ARG A 22 -44.00 -20.29 42.42
N SER A 23 -43.79 -19.34 43.28
CA SER A 23 -42.71 -19.08 44.26
C SER A 23 -41.94 -20.27 44.82
N ALA A 24 -40.57 -20.05 44.80
CA ALA A 24 -39.67 -20.66 45.78
C ALA A 24 -38.60 -19.61 46.15
N THR A 25 -39.04 -18.66 47.00
CA THR A 25 -38.17 -17.81 47.80
C THR A 25 -38.03 -18.50 49.14
N THR A 26 -36.88 -19.09 49.48
CA THR A 26 -36.38 -19.43 50.82
C THR A 26 -35.40 -20.60 50.67
N LEU A 27 -34.14 -20.35 50.29
CA LEU A 27 -32.96 -21.21 50.61
C LEU A 27 -31.62 -20.66 50.10
N ILE A 28 -31.39 -19.35 50.13
CA ILE A 28 -30.08 -18.77 49.73
C ILE A 28 -29.47 -17.87 50.83
N TYR A 29 -29.99 -17.93 52.06
CA TYR A 29 -29.40 -17.11 53.15
C TYR A 29 -28.45 -17.87 54.09
N PHE A 30 -28.05 -19.11 53.82
CA PHE A 30 -27.15 -19.90 54.71
C PHE A 30 -25.84 -20.35 54.09
N VAL A 31 -25.45 -19.93 52.87
CA VAL A 31 -24.14 -20.28 52.28
C VAL A 31 -23.16 -19.08 52.20
N ILE A 32 -23.58 -17.86 52.53
CA ILE A 32 -22.72 -16.66 52.44
C ILE A 32 -21.95 -16.32 53.74
N MET A 33 -22.16 -17.08 54.82
CA MET A 33 -21.45 -16.81 56.09
C MET A 33 -20.35 -17.85 56.47
N GLY A 34 -19.85 -18.60 55.49
CA GLY A 34 -18.87 -19.67 55.75
C GLY A 34 -17.56 -19.54 54.96
N MET A 35 -17.30 -18.46 54.21
CA MET A 35 -16.06 -18.25 53.45
C MET A 35 -15.37 -16.92 53.73
N ALA A 36 -15.24 -16.56 54.99
CA ALA A 36 -14.34 -15.49 55.38
C ALA A 36 -13.28 -16.10 56.33
N SER A 37 -12.17 -16.44 55.77
CA SER A 37 -10.83 -16.71 56.35
C SER A 37 -10.14 -17.91 55.71
N ILE A 38 -9.80 -17.79 54.41
CA ILE A 38 -8.61 -18.48 53.90
C ILE A 38 -7.80 -17.35 53.27
N ALA A 39 -6.87 -16.79 54.06
CA ALA A 39 -5.76 -16.05 53.53
C ALA A 39 -5.01 -17.03 52.62
N SER A 40 -5.17 -16.91 51.31
CA SER A 40 -4.29 -17.57 50.37
C SER A 40 -2.94 -16.91 50.51
N GLU A 41 -2.06 -17.54 51.29
CA GLU A 41 -0.63 -17.34 51.09
C GLU A 41 -0.37 -17.66 49.61
N SER A 42 0.00 -16.64 48.85
CA SER A 42 0.57 -16.83 47.52
C SER A 42 1.90 -17.54 47.75
N PHE A 43 1.90 -18.85 47.65
CA PHE A 43 3.13 -19.56 47.39
C PHE A 43 3.64 -19.06 46.06
N ALA A 44 4.68 -18.26 46.11
CA ALA A 44 5.52 -18.03 44.96
C ALA A 44 6.05 -19.42 44.57
N VAL A 45 5.48 -20.03 43.55
CA VAL A 45 6.05 -21.23 42.93
C VAL A 45 7.40 -20.76 42.41
N SER A 46 8.47 -21.19 43.05
CA SER A 46 9.83 -21.07 42.52
C SER A 46 9.82 -21.83 41.18
N ASN A 47 9.94 -21.12 40.05
CA ASN A 47 10.07 -21.74 38.72
C ASN A 47 11.49 -22.32 38.54
N ASP A 48 12.09 -22.89 39.58
CA ASP A 48 13.40 -23.51 39.49
C ASP A 48 13.27 -24.90 38.85
N ILE A 49 13.98 -25.11 37.77
CA ILE A 49 14.08 -26.36 37.03
C ILE A 49 15.13 -27.23 37.77
N GLU A 50 14.71 -28.36 38.31
CA GLU A 50 15.64 -29.33 38.88
C GLU A 50 16.20 -30.21 37.76
N PHE A 51 17.51 -30.16 37.56
CA PHE A 51 18.20 -31.05 36.61
C PHE A 51 18.51 -32.40 37.29
N ASN A 52 18.14 -33.50 36.65
CA ASN A 52 18.58 -34.81 37.06
C ASN A 52 20.05 -34.98 36.68
N SER A 53 20.94 -34.68 37.63
CA SER A 53 22.40 -34.84 37.47
C SER A 53 22.87 -36.29 37.31
N ASP A 54 21.99 -37.30 37.54
CA ASP A 54 22.32 -38.71 37.39
C ASP A 54 22.52 -39.15 35.92
N ILE A 55 22.07 -38.32 34.98
CA ILE A 55 22.29 -38.53 33.54
C ILE A 55 23.71 -38.14 33.10
N LEU A 56 24.42 -37.31 33.88
CA LEU A 56 25.78 -36.88 33.55
C LEU A 56 26.81 -37.96 34.00
N ASP A 57 27.87 -38.10 33.21
CA ASP A 57 28.99 -38.97 33.54
C ASP A 57 29.58 -38.57 34.88
N LEU A 58 29.98 -39.58 35.69
CA LEU A 58 30.53 -39.42 37.07
C LEU A 58 31.69 -38.41 37.13
N LYS A 59 32.47 -38.26 36.05
CA LYS A 59 33.58 -37.35 35.98
C LYS A 59 33.17 -35.88 35.76
N ASP A 60 31.99 -35.65 35.21
CA ASP A 60 31.51 -34.31 34.83
C ASP A 60 30.54 -33.72 35.84
N ARG A 61 29.97 -34.53 36.74
CA ARG A 61 29.02 -34.11 37.79
C ARG A 61 29.54 -33.01 38.71
N GLY A 62 30.88 -33.00 38.98
CA GLY A 62 31.49 -31.99 39.85
C GLY A 62 31.99 -30.72 39.13
N ASN A 63 32.04 -30.74 37.80
CA ASN A 63 32.67 -29.68 37.04
C ASN A 63 31.67 -28.78 36.28
N ILE A 64 30.38 -29.20 36.25
CA ILE A 64 29.33 -28.47 35.53
C ILE A 64 28.45 -27.76 36.54
N ASP A 65 28.53 -26.45 36.62
CA ASP A 65 27.61 -25.62 37.41
C ASP A 65 26.30 -25.37 36.63
N LEU A 66 25.25 -26.12 36.96
CA LEU A 66 23.93 -25.99 36.37
C LEU A 66 23.05 -24.96 37.10
N SER A 67 23.56 -24.32 38.16
CA SER A 67 22.77 -23.45 39.02
C SER A 67 22.18 -22.22 38.32
N SER A 68 22.81 -21.75 37.25
CA SER A 68 22.30 -20.63 36.41
C SER A 68 21.18 -21.10 35.49
N PHE A 69 21.24 -22.36 35.03
CA PHE A 69 20.23 -22.94 34.13
C PHE A 69 18.97 -23.43 34.86
N SER A 70 19.01 -23.53 36.19
CA SER A 70 17.81 -23.86 36.98
C SER A 70 16.69 -22.81 36.89
N ARG A 71 17.02 -21.60 36.45
CA ARG A 71 16.03 -20.53 36.22
C ARG A 71 15.42 -20.65 34.86
N ALA A 72 14.07 -20.74 34.80
CA ALA A 72 13.35 -20.77 33.55
C ALA A 72 13.65 -19.51 32.69
N GLY A 73 14.05 -19.70 31.43
CA GLY A 73 14.39 -18.62 30.52
C GLY A 73 15.77 -17.99 30.67
N TYR A 74 16.68 -18.63 31.44
CA TYR A 74 18.08 -18.17 31.55
C TYR A 74 18.77 -18.24 30.17
N ILE A 75 19.40 -17.13 29.77
CA ILE A 75 20.22 -17.00 28.59
C ILE A 75 21.63 -16.63 29.02
N THR A 76 22.63 -17.33 28.50
CA THR A 76 24.05 -17.07 28.85
C THR A 76 24.42 -15.63 28.54
N PRO A 77 25.15 -14.94 29.41
CA PRO A 77 25.65 -13.61 29.07
C PRO A 77 26.49 -13.61 27.79
N GLY A 78 26.21 -12.68 26.91
CA GLY A 78 26.85 -12.64 25.58
C GLY A 78 26.15 -11.68 24.62
N LYS A 79 26.56 -11.72 23.36
CA LYS A 79 26.04 -10.86 22.30
C LYS A 79 25.28 -11.72 21.30
N TYR A 80 24.03 -11.39 21.10
CA TYR A 80 23.14 -12.15 20.23
C TYR A 80 22.60 -11.26 19.10
N GLU A 81 22.59 -11.77 17.89
CA GLU A 81 21.89 -11.17 16.74
C GLU A 81 20.50 -11.76 16.67
N LEU A 82 19.48 -10.97 17.03
CA LEU A 82 18.10 -11.45 17.16
C LEU A 82 17.14 -10.63 16.30
N ILE A 83 16.09 -11.28 15.82
CA ILE A 83 14.94 -10.63 15.23
C ILE A 83 14.10 -10.05 16.37
N ILE A 84 13.71 -8.80 16.26
CA ILE A 84 12.92 -8.13 17.30
C ILE A 84 11.44 -8.19 16.93
N ASN A 85 10.60 -8.63 17.87
CA ASN A 85 9.16 -8.63 17.73
C ASN A 85 8.52 -7.77 18.84
N ILE A 86 7.91 -6.66 18.47
CA ILE A 86 7.24 -5.75 19.40
C ILE A 86 5.73 -5.87 19.24
N ASN A 87 5.04 -6.35 20.27
CA ASN A 87 3.58 -6.55 20.27
C ASN A 87 3.07 -7.30 19.01
N ASN A 88 3.72 -8.41 18.66
CA ASN A 88 3.47 -9.21 17.46
C ASN A 88 3.83 -8.53 16.13
N ASN A 89 4.54 -7.40 16.17
CA ASN A 89 5.09 -6.75 14.98
C ASN A 89 6.58 -7.03 14.88
N GLU A 90 7.00 -7.72 13.85
CA GLU A 90 8.40 -8.02 13.58
C GLU A 90 9.10 -6.82 12.95
N LEU A 91 10.24 -6.38 13.53
CA LEU A 91 11.07 -5.34 12.94
C LEU A 91 11.91 -5.89 11.79
N SER A 92 12.19 -5.05 10.81
CA SER A 92 13.03 -5.41 9.67
C SER A 92 14.49 -5.58 10.10
N GLY A 93 15.12 -6.72 9.74
CA GLY A 93 16.53 -7.00 10.03
C GLY A 93 16.75 -7.65 11.38
N THR A 94 18.04 -7.90 11.68
CA THR A 94 18.49 -8.40 12.97
C THR A 94 19.09 -7.26 13.80
N TYR A 95 18.91 -7.34 15.08
CA TYR A 95 19.42 -6.37 16.04
C TYR A 95 20.30 -7.07 17.06
N ARG A 96 21.39 -6.41 17.43
CA ARG A 96 22.27 -6.92 18.47
C ARG A 96 21.69 -6.62 19.83
N VAL A 97 21.44 -7.66 20.60
CA VAL A 97 21.02 -7.61 22.00
C VAL A 97 22.14 -8.18 22.86
N ASP A 98 22.68 -7.39 23.77
CA ASP A 98 23.72 -7.83 24.68
C ASP A 98 23.05 -8.33 25.99
N TYR A 99 23.33 -9.56 26.40
CA TYR A 99 22.91 -10.11 27.68
C TYR A 99 23.99 -9.87 28.68
N ILE A 100 23.65 -9.21 29.80
CA ILE A 100 24.58 -8.79 30.84
C ILE A 100 24.19 -9.40 32.21
N VAL A 101 25.20 -9.60 33.07
CA VAL A 101 24.97 -10.01 34.46
C VAL A 101 24.62 -8.79 35.29
N PRO A 102 23.42 -8.70 35.91
CA PRO A 102 23.06 -7.60 36.79
C PRO A 102 23.94 -7.57 38.04
N LYS A 103 24.22 -6.35 38.53
CA LYS A 103 25.10 -6.18 39.69
C LYS A 103 24.53 -6.80 40.97
N ASP A 104 23.24 -6.83 41.10
CA ASP A 104 22.49 -7.26 42.29
C ASP A 104 22.24 -8.78 42.31
N ASP A 105 22.40 -9.48 41.19
CA ASP A 105 22.25 -10.93 41.08
C ASP A 105 23.28 -11.55 40.11
N PRO A 106 24.44 -12.01 40.62
CA PRO A 106 25.49 -12.59 39.75
C PRO A 106 25.09 -13.87 39.01
N LYS A 107 23.98 -14.51 39.38
CA LYS A 107 23.45 -15.71 38.70
C LYS A 107 22.32 -15.41 37.70
N ALA A 108 21.94 -14.14 37.56
CA ALA A 108 20.96 -13.70 36.59
C ALA A 108 21.63 -13.24 35.28
N SER A 109 20.86 -13.19 34.24
CA SER A 109 21.23 -12.61 32.94
C SER A 109 20.05 -11.81 32.41
N GLU A 110 20.26 -10.54 32.10
CA GLU A 110 19.22 -9.62 31.63
C GLU A 110 19.61 -9.05 30.26
N PRO A 111 18.63 -8.88 29.34
CA PRO A 111 18.89 -8.25 28.06
C PRO A 111 19.09 -6.74 28.23
N CYS A 112 20.12 -6.21 27.63
CA CYS A 112 20.39 -4.76 27.55
C CYS A 112 19.68 -4.18 26.32
N ILE A 113 18.60 -3.46 26.53
CA ILE A 113 17.86 -2.76 25.49
C ILE A 113 18.55 -1.45 25.20
N SER A 114 19.22 -1.36 24.05
CA SER A 114 19.98 -0.18 23.65
C SER A 114 19.08 1.02 23.27
N PRO A 115 19.57 2.28 23.35
CA PRO A 115 18.83 3.44 22.87
C PRO A 115 18.35 3.30 21.41
N ILE A 116 19.17 2.73 20.53
CA ILE A 116 18.83 2.47 19.12
C ILE A 116 17.61 1.54 19.01
N LEU A 117 17.52 0.53 19.86
CA LEU A 117 16.37 -0.37 19.88
C LEU A 117 15.14 0.32 20.46
N VAL A 118 15.28 1.20 21.46
CA VAL A 118 14.17 1.97 22.03
C VAL A 118 13.56 2.95 21.02
N GLU A 119 14.34 3.50 20.10
CA GLU A 119 13.81 4.32 19.00
C GLU A 119 12.81 3.56 18.12
N GLN A 120 12.94 2.22 18.06
CA GLN A 120 12.04 1.35 17.31
C GLN A 120 10.74 1.01 18.08
N PHE A 121 10.58 1.43 19.32
CA PHE A 121 9.38 1.14 20.12
C PHE A 121 8.17 1.99 19.74
N ALA A 122 8.36 3.06 18.97
CA ALA A 122 7.31 4.04 18.65
C ALA A 122 6.58 4.55 19.89
N LEU A 123 7.32 4.90 20.91
CA LEU A 123 6.76 5.46 22.14
C LEU A 123 6.24 6.88 21.92
N ARG A 124 5.10 7.20 22.52
CA ARG A 124 4.59 8.57 22.54
C ARG A 124 5.61 9.52 23.18
N PRO A 125 5.71 10.79 22.71
CA PRO A 125 6.68 11.75 23.21
C PRO A 125 6.67 11.98 24.73
N GLU A 126 5.52 11.79 25.37
CA GLU A 126 5.34 11.89 26.82
C GLU A 126 6.03 10.75 27.59
N TRP A 127 6.14 9.56 26.99
CA TRP A 127 6.82 8.41 27.57
C TRP A 127 8.30 8.41 27.27
N LEU A 128 8.73 8.87 26.09
CA LEU A 128 10.15 9.05 25.76
C LEU A 128 10.86 9.94 26.79
N LYS A 129 10.18 10.96 27.32
CA LYS A 129 10.74 11.87 28.35
C LYS A 129 10.85 11.26 29.74
N LYS A 130 10.15 10.15 30.00
CA LYS A 130 10.14 9.47 31.30
C LYS A 130 11.14 8.31 31.37
N LEU A 131 11.79 7.98 30.27
CA LEU A 131 12.74 6.87 30.23
C LEU A 131 13.93 7.15 31.12
N THR A 132 14.33 6.13 31.87
CA THR A 132 15.56 6.12 32.67
C THR A 132 16.48 5.03 32.15
N TRP A 133 17.76 5.22 32.32
CA TRP A 133 18.79 4.38 31.74
C TRP A 133 19.72 3.81 32.79
N LYS A 134 20.09 2.53 32.64
CA LYS A 134 21.12 1.82 33.40
C LYS A 134 22.44 1.85 32.62
N ASP A 135 23.51 1.39 33.24
CA ASP A 135 24.86 1.23 32.66
C ASP A 135 25.35 2.42 31.85
N LYS A 136 25.44 3.58 32.51
CA LYS A 136 25.94 4.86 31.93
C LYS A 136 25.14 5.29 30.67
N GLY A 137 23.88 4.92 30.55
CA GLY A 137 23.01 5.30 29.43
C GLY A 137 22.91 4.28 28.30
N ASN A 138 23.54 3.12 28.43
CA ASN A 138 23.57 2.11 27.37
C ASN A 138 22.36 1.16 27.38
N CYS A 139 21.73 0.92 28.54
CA CYS A 139 20.63 -0.01 28.70
C CYS A 139 19.39 0.66 29.28
N LEU A 140 18.23 0.40 28.73
CA LEU A 140 16.95 0.89 29.24
C LEU A 140 16.69 0.31 30.65
N ASN A 141 16.22 1.15 31.55
CA ASN A 141 15.67 0.69 32.81
C ASN A 141 14.20 0.28 32.60
N GLU A 142 13.90 -1.01 32.68
CA GLU A 142 12.55 -1.56 32.46
C GLU A 142 11.49 -0.97 33.40
N ALA A 143 11.88 -0.57 34.61
CA ALA A 143 10.97 0.08 35.56
C ALA A 143 10.42 1.42 35.07
N SER A 144 11.04 2.03 34.05
CA SER A 144 10.53 3.26 33.41
C SER A 144 9.33 3.02 32.50
N LEU A 145 9.05 1.75 32.13
CA LEU A 145 7.89 1.34 31.32
C LEU A 145 7.11 0.23 32.05
N PRO A 146 6.33 0.54 33.09
CA PRO A 146 5.59 -0.45 33.85
C PRO A 146 4.69 -1.32 32.97
N GLY A 147 4.73 -2.64 33.14
CA GLY A 147 3.97 -3.60 32.32
C GLY A 147 4.67 -4.01 31.01
N MET A 148 5.90 -3.55 30.77
CA MET A 148 6.75 -4.12 29.74
C MET A 148 7.15 -5.55 30.12
N SER A 149 7.13 -6.47 29.18
CA SER A 149 7.64 -7.83 29.37
C SER A 149 8.57 -8.23 28.22
N LEU A 150 9.60 -8.97 28.54
CA LEU A 150 10.65 -9.40 27.64
C LEU A 150 10.70 -10.93 27.60
N ARG A 151 10.83 -11.52 26.42
CA ARG A 151 10.99 -12.97 26.27
C ARG A 151 11.87 -13.23 25.04
N THR A 152 12.87 -14.08 25.19
CA THR A 152 13.73 -14.49 24.09
C THR A 152 13.50 -15.96 23.78
N ASP A 153 13.41 -16.26 22.53
CA ASP A 153 13.42 -17.61 21.99
C ASP A 153 14.65 -17.76 21.11
N LEU A 154 15.70 -18.35 21.67
CA LEU A 154 16.94 -18.59 20.94
C LEU A 154 16.78 -19.64 19.84
N GLY A 155 15.83 -20.57 19.98
CA GLY A 155 15.59 -21.60 18.98
C GLY A 155 15.07 -21.02 17.66
N SER A 156 14.24 -19.96 17.74
CA SER A 156 13.76 -19.21 16.58
C SER A 156 14.58 -17.95 16.29
N GLY A 157 15.52 -17.57 17.16
CA GLY A 157 16.31 -16.33 17.03
C GLY A 157 15.48 -15.05 17.22
N ILE A 158 14.39 -15.10 18.02
CA ILE A 158 13.47 -13.96 18.16
C ILE A 158 13.47 -13.42 19.60
N PHE A 159 13.57 -12.12 19.73
CA PHE A 159 13.40 -11.38 20.98
C PHE A 159 12.04 -10.68 20.99
N PHE A 160 11.14 -11.14 21.86
CA PHE A 160 9.79 -10.62 22.02
C PHE A 160 9.77 -9.51 23.07
N ILE A 161 9.24 -8.37 22.71
CA ILE A 161 9.03 -7.21 23.57
C ILE A 161 7.53 -6.92 23.59
N THR A 162 6.90 -7.02 24.75
CA THR A 162 5.50 -6.66 24.92
C THR A 162 5.41 -5.34 25.69
N LEU A 163 4.75 -4.36 25.11
CA LEU A 163 4.56 -3.03 25.67
C LEU A 163 3.08 -2.70 25.78
N PRO A 164 2.62 -2.08 26.87
CA PRO A 164 1.25 -1.56 26.98
C PRO A 164 0.93 -0.60 25.82
N GLN A 165 -0.18 -0.79 25.14
CA GLN A 165 -0.59 0.06 24.01
C GLN A 165 -0.74 1.54 24.36
N ALA A 166 -1.02 1.83 25.63
CA ALA A 166 -1.10 3.22 26.12
C ALA A 166 0.20 4.01 25.94
N TYR A 167 1.36 3.32 25.86
CA TYR A 167 2.68 3.95 25.71
C TYR A 167 3.04 4.20 24.25
N LEU A 168 2.41 3.45 23.34
CA LEU A 168 2.75 3.42 21.94
C LEU A 168 1.98 4.47 21.13
N GLU A 169 2.58 4.94 20.07
CA GLU A 169 1.86 5.63 19.01
C GLU A 169 0.80 4.70 18.41
N TYR A 170 -0.20 5.30 17.78
CA TYR A 170 -1.26 4.52 17.14
C TYR A 170 -0.70 3.62 16.04
N SER A 171 -1.14 2.36 16.00
CA SER A 171 -0.88 1.42 14.91
C SER A 171 -2.14 0.65 14.55
N SER A 172 -2.26 0.19 13.31
CA SER A 172 -3.34 -0.68 12.83
C SER A 172 -2.76 -1.79 11.95
N PRO A 173 -3.50 -2.87 11.65
CA PRO A 173 -2.96 -4.00 10.88
C PRO A 173 -2.29 -3.64 9.56
N ASN A 174 -2.76 -2.56 8.91
CA ASN A 174 -2.27 -2.12 7.60
C ASN A 174 -1.56 -0.76 7.64
N TRP A 175 -1.29 -0.21 8.81
CA TRP A 175 -0.66 1.09 8.94
C TRP A 175 0.26 1.13 10.16
N GLU A 176 1.40 1.74 10.00
CA GLU A 176 2.40 1.95 11.05
C GLU A 176 2.57 3.43 11.36
N SER A 177 3.04 3.73 12.58
CA SER A 177 3.32 5.10 12.96
C SER A 177 4.45 5.68 12.11
N PRO A 178 4.52 7.01 11.97
CA PRO A 178 5.57 7.70 11.20
C PRO A 178 7.00 7.33 11.57
N SER A 179 7.23 6.83 12.78
CA SER A 179 8.54 6.38 13.26
C SER A 179 9.10 5.18 12.48
N PHE A 180 8.23 4.38 11.87
CA PHE A 180 8.63 3.21 11.07
C PHE A 180 8.68 3.49 9.57
N TRP A 181 8.39 4.71 9.14
CA TRP A 181 8.38 5.03 7.72
C TRP A 181 9.78 5.16 7.17
N ASP A 182 10.07 4.36 6.14
CA ASP A 182 11.35 4.33 5.46
C ASP A 182 11.36 5.34 4.31
N GLU A 183 12.29 6.28 4.38
CA GLU A 183 12.50 7.29 3.31
C GLU A 183 13.19 6.69 2.08
N GLY A 184 13.65 5.45 2.16
CA GLY A 184 14.33 4.76 1.08
C GLY A 184 15.75 5.26 0.82
N ILE A 185 16.33 4.81 -0.30
CA ILE A 185 17.70 5.12 -0.71
C ILE A 185 17.75 6.14 -1.84
N ALA A 186 18.89 6.76 -2.02
CA ALA A 186 19.15 7.66 -3.16
C ALA A 186 19.15 6.86 -4.47
N GLY A 187 18.54 7.43 -5.50
CA GLY A 187 18.47 6.79 -6.81
C GLY A 187 17.80 7.66 -7.86
N LEU A 188 17.89 7.20 -9.10
CA LEU A 188 17.27 7.77 -10.28
C LEU A 188 16.12 6.88 -10.74
N LEU A 189 15.11 7.47 -11.32
CA LEU A 189 14.02 6.76 -11.94
C LEU A 189 13.67 7.37 -13.31
N PHE A 190 13.21 6.51 -14.19
CA PHE A 190 12.72 6.87 -15.52
C PHE A 190 11.54 5.97 -15.84
N ASP A 191 10.34 6.49 -15.80
CA ASP A 191 9.11 5.77 -16.13
C ASP A 191 8.59 6.26 -17.48
N TYR A 192 8.08 5.33 -18.27
CA TYR A 192 7.63 5.62 -19.62
C TYR A 192 6.38 4.83 -20.02
N ASN A 193 5.58 5.46 -20.88
CA ASN A 193 4.49 4.84 -21.62
C ASN A 193 4.62 5.29 -23.09
N VAL A 194 4.91 4.36 -23.99
CA VAL A 194 5.15 4.63 -25.43
C VAL A 194 4.08 3.90 -26.22
N ASN A 195 3.38 4.62 -27.09
CA ASN A 195 2.36 4.08 -27.96
C ASN A 195 2.69 4.41 -29.41
N ALA A 196 2.85 3.40 -30.24
CA ALA A 196 3.03 3.53 -31.69
C ALA A 196 1.77 3.03 -32.41
N ASN A 197 1.26 3.82 -33.33
CA ASN A 197 0.07 3.50 -34.11
C ASN A 197 0.34 3.78 -35.58
N VAL A 198 -0.08 2.84 -36.43
CA VAL A 198 -0.09 3.02 -37.89
C VAL A 198 -1.51 2.79 -38.36
N ARG A 199 -2.06 3.72 -39.09
CA ARG A 199 -3.37 3.62 -39.74
C ARG A 199 -3.26 3.90 -41.24
N ALA A 200 -3.76 2.95 -42.02
CA ALA A 200 -3.82 3.00 -43.48
C ALA A 200 -5.30 2.96 -43.94
N PRO A 201 -5.97 4.09 -44.12
CA PRO A 201 -7.29 4.18 -44.75
C PRO A 201 -7.25 3.70 -46.20
N SER A 202 -8.40 3.25 -46.72
CA SER A 202 -8.51 2.77 -48.06
C SER A 202 -8.37 3.88 -49.16
N ASP A 203 -8.36 5.16 -48.73
CA ASP A 203 -8.12 6.32 -49.61
C ASP A 203 -6.63 6.59 -49.91
N GLY A 204 -5.75 5.68 -49.44
CA GLY A 204 -4.29 5.74 -49.69
C GLY A 204 -3.50 6.71 -48.79
N LYS A 205 -4.14 7.38 -47.82
CA LYS A 205 -3.46 8.20 -46.81
C LYS A 205 -2.99 7.31 -45.66
N GLN A 206 -1.72 7.31 -45.40
CA GLN A 206 -1.19 6.58 -44.22
C GLN A 206 -0.83 7.57 -43.12
N LYS A 207 -1.28 7.30 -41.90
CA LYS A 207 -0.91 8.04 -40.72
C LYS A 207 -0.11 7.16 -39.79
N GLN A 208 1.07 7.61 -39.42
CA GLN A 208 1.93 7.00 -38.41
C GLN A 208 2.03 7.96 -37.23
N GLN A 209 1.80 7.47 -36.04
CA GLN A 209 1.83 8.28 -34.83
C GLN A 209 2.57 7.52 -33.74
N VAL A 210 3.53 8.16 -33.10
CA VAL A 210 4.17 7.69 -31.88
C VAL A 210 3.95 8.74 -30.81
N THR A 211 3.34 8.33 -29.72
CA THR A 211 3.20 9.19 -28.54
C THR A 211 3.94 8.54 -27.37
N ALA A 212 4.60 9.35 -26.58
CA ALA A 212 5.27 8.89 -25.39
C ALA A 212 5.08 9.91 -24.25
N ASN A 213 4.92 9.41 -23.04
CA ASN A 213 4.88 10.24 -21.85
C ASN A 213 5.52 9.50 -20.67
N GLY A 214 5.99 10.24 -19.69
CA GLY A 214 6.62 9.62 -18.53
C GLY A 214 7.04 10.61 -17.47
N THR A 215 7.67 10.06 -16.45
CA THR A 215 8.26 10.82 -15.34
C THR A 215 9.70 10.39 -15.16
N THR A 216 10.61 11.35 -15.18
CA THR A 216 12.01 11.19 -14.79
C THR A 216 12.20 11.80 -13.41
N GLY A 217 13.03 11.20 -12.57
CA GLY A 217 13.20 11.74 -11.24
C GLY A 217 14.45 11.26 -10.52
N ALA A 218 14.70 11.92 -9.40
CA ALA A 218 15.78 11.58 -8.49
C ALA A 218 15.31 11.67 -7.04
N ASN A 219 15.80 10.77 -6.21
CA ASN A 219 15.59 10.76 -4.77
C ASN A 219 16.90 11.04 -4.05
N LEU A 220 16.87 11.94 -3.06
CA LEU A 220 18.00 12.21 -2.18
C LEU A 220 17.51 12.47 -0.76
N GLY A 221 17.74 11.54 0.15
CA GLY A 221 17.17 11.56 1.49
C GLY A 221 15.65 11.66 1.42
N VAL A 222 15.07 12.65 2.10
CA VAL A 222 13.61 12.91 2.13
C VAL A 222 13.06 13.61 0.87
N TRP A 223 13.93 14.10 0.00
CA TRP A 223 13.53 14.89 -1.16
C TRP A 223 13.32 14.02 -2.40
N ARG A 224 12.26 14.35 -3.14
CA ARG A 224 11.83 13.70 -4.39
C ARG A 224 11.75 14.75 -5.49
N PHE A 225 12.69 14.73 -6.41
CA PHE A 225 12.61 15.52 -7.64
C PHE A 225 11.88 14.73 -8.72
N ARG A 226 10.96 15.39 -9.44
CA ARG A 226 10.25 14.80 -10.57
C ARG A 226 10.20 15.81 -11.72
N ALA A 227 10.31 15.27 -12.92
CA ALA A 227 10.15 15.97 -14.18
C ALA A 227 9.25 15.12 -15.08
N ASP A 228 8.05 15.60 -15.32
CA ASP A 228 7.10 14.94 -16.19
C ASP A 228 7.31 15.44 -17.63
N TRP A 229 7.22 14.52 -18.57
CA TRP A 229 7.50 14.81 -19.98
C TRP A 229 6.51 14.10 -20.90
N GLN A 230 6.31 14.68 -22.10
CA GLN A 230 5.53 14.10 -23.17
C GLN A 230 6.19 14.37 -24.52
N ALA A 231 6.03 13.40 -25.44
CA ALA A 231 6.54 13.47 -26.79
C ALA A 231 5.50 12.96 -27.77
N SER A 232 5.46 13.56 -28.95
CA SER A 232 4.65 13.06 -30.04
C SER A 232 5.40 13.20 -31.36
N TYR A 233 5.27 12.20 -32.19
CA TYR A 233 5.70 12.17 -33.59
C TYR A 233 4.51 11.75 -34.42
N GLU A 234 4.19 12.55 -35.43
CA GLU A 234 3.12 12.27 -36.39
C GLU A 234 3.66 12.45 -37.80
N HIS A 235 3.46 11.40 -38.61
CA HIS A 235 3.80 11.44 -40.01
C HIS A 235 2.59 11.02 -40.85
N THR A 236 2.15 11.87 -41.73
CA THR A 236 1.03 11.61 -42.63
C THR A 236 1.53 11.61 -44.07
N THR A 237 1.24 10.53 -44.83
CA THR A 237 1.51 10.41 -46.25
C THR A 237 0.22 10.61 -47.07
N GLY A 238 0.32 11.01 -48.34
CA GLY A 238 -0.81 11.25 -49.20
C GLY A 238 -0.57 12.52 -50.03
N VAL A 239 -1.64 13.20 -50.43
CA VAL A 239 -1.57 14.42 -51.29
C VAL A 239 -0.81 15.56 -50.57
N LEU A 240 -0.86 15.62 -49.26
CA LEU A 240 -0.08 16.52 -48.39
C LEU A 240 0.73 15.69 -47.45
N HIS A 241 2.07 15.71 -47.60
CA HIS A 241 2.99 15.13 -46.64
C HIS A 241 3.20 16.08 -45.47
N SER A 242 2.95 15.64 -44.26
CA SER A 242 3.30 16.39 -43.05
C SER A 242 4.04 15.52 -42.09
N THR A 243 5.04 16.09 -41.41
CA THR A 243 5.75 15.49 -40.32
C THR A 243 5.78 16.52 -39.20
N GLU A 244 5.25 16.12 -38.05
CA GLU A 244 5.24 16.93 -36.84
C GLU A 244 5.90 16.15 -35.71
N ASN A 245 6.77 16.80 -35.01
CA ASN A 245 7.40 16.26 -33.83
C ASN A 245 7.38 17.28 -32.69
N HIS A 246 6.97 16.87 -31.54
CA HIS A 246 6.94 17.70 -30.35
C HIS A 246 7.52 16.93 -29.17
N TRP A 247 8.40 17.62 -28.42
CA TRP A 247 8.90 17.17 -27.13
C TRP A 247 8.69 18.29 -26.14
N ASN A 248 7.92 18.01 -25.07
CA ASN A 248 7.64 18.97 -24.02
C ASN A 248 7.94 18.37 -22.66
N TRP A 249 8.62 19.13 -21.83
CA TRP A 249 8.57 18.91 -20.40
C TRP A 249 7.26 19.53 -19.90
N ASP A 250 6.51 18.76 -19.11
CA ASP A 250 5.21 19.23 -18.63
C ASP A 250 5.38 20.00 -17.32
N GLN A 251 6.12 19.45 -16.35
CA GLN A 251 6.36 20.12 -15.07
C GLN A 251 7.64 19.63 -14.40
N PHE A 252 8.28 20.54 -13.66
CA PHE A 252 9.41 20.24 -12.78
C PHE A 252 9.04 20.58 -11.34
N TYR A 253 9.09 19.58 -10.46
CA TYR A 253 8.76 19.81 -9.06
C TYR A 253 9.58 18.96 -8.11
N LEU A 254 9.76 19.50 -6.91
CA LEU A 254 10.42 18.88 -5.79
C LEU A 254 9.40 18.74 -4.67
N TYR A 255 9.31 17.56 -4.06
CA TYR A 255 8.40 17.38 -2.94
C TYR A 255 9.00 16.53 -1.84
N ARG A 256 8.40 16.66 -0.65
CA ARG A 256 8.69 15.81 0.50
C ARG A 256 7.49 15.69 1.43
N ALA A 257 7.43 14.59 2.18
CA ALA A 257 6.56 14.44 3.32
C ALA A 257 7.04 15.31 4.50
N ILE A 258 6.11 15.96 5.21
CA ILE A 258 6.34 16.59 6.51
C ILE A 258 5.51 15.83 7.53
N THR A 259 6.03 14.71 7.97
CA THR A 259 5.32 13.71 8.80
C THR A 259 4.77 14.32 10.10
N LYS A 260 5.51 15.24 10.73
CA LYS A 260 5.09 15.94 11.95
C LYS A 260 3.79 16.75 11.79
N TRP A 261 3.50 17.23 10.58
CA TRP A 261 2.29 18.00 10.26
C TRP A 261 1.25 17.19 9.48
N GLY A 262 1.54 15.91 9.18
CA GLY A 262 0.71 15.09 8.30
C GLY A 262 0.50 15.77 6.95
N ALA A 263 1.54 16.38 6.40
CA ALA A 263 1.43 17.26 5.24
C ALA A 263 2.51 16.94 4.19
N ARG A 264 2.21 17.29 2.96
CA ARG A 264 3.12 17.23 1.82
C ARG A 264 3.50 18.64 1.40
N LEU A 265 4.81 18.90 1.31
CA LEU A 265 5.36 20.14 0.73
C LEU A 265 5.74 19.88 -0.72
N VAL A 266 5.28 20.73 -1.63
CA VAL A 266 5.61 20.70 -3.06
C VAL A 266 6.19 22.07 -3.45
N MET A 267 7.27 22.09 -4.21
CA MET A 267 7.93 23.30 -4.72
C MET A 267 8.23 23.13 -6.20
N GLY A 268 8.04 24.16 -6.99
CA GLY A 268 8.25 24.17 -8.43
C GLY A 268 6.97 24.36 -9.19
N GLU A 269 6.85 23.73 -10.36
CA GLU A 269 5.67 23.78 -11.20
C GLU A 269 4.67 22.73 -10.76
N THR A 270 3.45 23.14 -10.49
CA THR A 270 2.39 22.24 -9.99
C THR A 270 1.01 22.79 -10.32
N TYR A 271 -0.01 22.00 -10.10
CA TYR A 271 -1.40 22.42 -10.21
C TYR A 271 -1.97 22.73 -8.83
N LEU A 272 -2.61 23.88 -8.72
CA LEU A 272 -3.49 24.16 -7.60
C LEU A 272 -4.70 23.25 -7.72
N ARG A 273 -4.81 22.26 -6.84
CA ARG A 273 -5.98 21.36 -6.76
C ARG A 273 -6.84 21.82 -5.60
N SER A 274 -7.84 22.65 -5.89
CA SER A 274 -8.82 23.11 -4.92
C SER A 274 -10.19 22.52 -5.23
N ASN A 275 -10.93 22.17 -4.21
CA ASN A 275 -12.33 21.78 -4.37
C ASN A 275 -13.28 22.97 -4.29
N LEU A 276 -12.80 24.15 -3.89
CA LEU A 276 -13.58 25.38 -3.70
C LEU A 276 -13.30 26.44 -4.75
N LEU A 277 -11.99 26.66 -5.08
CA LEU A 277 -11.51 27.84 -5.81
C LEU A 277 -11.10 27.55 -7.26
N ASP A 278 -11.46 26.38 -7.79
CA ASP A 278 -11.08 25.84 -9.10
C ASP A 278 -9.55 25.61 -9.25
N ASN A 279 -9.15 24.97 -10.32
CA ASN A 279 -7.80 24.48 -10.51
C ASN A 279 -7.08 25.29 -11.59
N PHE A 280 -5.81 25.59 -11.40
CA PHE A 280 -4.93 26.17 -12.41
C PHE A 280 -3.47 25.80 -12.16
N ARG A 281 -2.63 25.92 -13.18
CA ARG A 281 -1.20 25.64 -13.08
C ARG A 281 -0.45 26.86 -12.55
N PHE A 282 0.56 26.63 -11.71
CA PHE A 282 1.41 27.69 -11.19
C PHE A 282 2.83 27.18 -10.87
N THR A 283 3.76 28.12 -10.76
CA THR A 283 5.12 27.90 -10.24
C THR A 283 5.23 28.56 -8.88
N GLY A 284 5.57 27.77 -7.85
CA GLY A 284 5.61 28.26 -6.51
C GLY A 284 5.77 27.18 -5.46
N ILE A 285 5.14 27.38 -4.31
CA ILE A 285 5.16 26.48 -3.16
C ILE A 285 3.75 26.12 -2.75
N SER A 286 3.50 24.86 -2.43
CA SER A 286 2.24 24.34 -1.90
C SER A 286 2.50 23.42 -0.71
N LEU A 287 1.81 23.66 0.39
CA LEU A 287 1.76 22.81 1.57
C LEU A 287 0.33 22.37 1.79
N LEU A 288 0.08 21.07 1.78
CA LEU A 288 -1.26 20.51 1.93
C LEU A 288 -1.24 19.32 2.90
N THR A 289 -2.30 19.17 3.68
CA THR A 289 -2.51 17.96 4.47
C THR A 289 -2.62 16.76 3.54
N ASP A 290 -1.94 15.67 3.91
CA ASP A 290 -1.99 14.41 3.19
C ASP A 290 -2.72 13.36 4.03
N GLU A 291 -3.94 13.04 3.64
CA GLU A 291 -4.76 12.05 4.33
C GLU A 291 -4.19 10.64 4.25
N GLN A 292 -3.35 10.36 3.27
CA GLN A 292 -2.70 9.04 3.17
C GLN A 292 -1.68 8.81 4.29
N MET A 293 -1.18 9.87 4.90
CA MET A 293 -0.36 9.78 6.11
C MET A 293 -1.15 9.39 7.36
N LEU A 294 -2.49 9.44 7.31
CA LEU A 294 -3.34 9.02 8.40
C LEU A 294 -3.59 7.51 8.35
N PRO A 295 -3.82 6.87 9.50
CA PRO A 295 -4.36 5.52 9.54
C PRO A 295 -5.62 5.40 8.68
N PRO A 296 -5.83 4.30 7.95
CA PRO A 296 -6.99 4.12 7.07
C PRO A 296 -8.34 4.37 7.75
N ASN A 297 -8.46 3.96 9.01
CA ASN A 297 -9.65 4.17 9.83
C ASN A 297 -9.86 5.63 10.28
N LEU A 298 -8.85 6.50 10.14
CA LEU A 298 -8.95 7.94 10.45
C LEU A 298 -9.08 8.82 9.20
N ARG A 299 -9.04 8.24 8.00
CA ARG A 299 -9.24 8.95 6.73
C ARG A 299 -10.73 9.22 6.50
N GLY A 300 -11.02 10.27 5.75
CA GLY A 300 -12.39 10.65 5.43
C GLY A 300 -13.23 11.00 6.66
N TYR A 301 -14.54 11.04 6.48
CA TYR A 301 -15.50 11.23 7.57
C TYR A 301 -15.96 9.88 8.13
N ALA A 302 -15.84 9.70 9.43
CA ALA A 302 -16.58 8.69 10.18
C ALA A 302 -17.07 9.35 11.48
N PRO A 303 -18.31 9.09 11.91
CA PRO A 303 -18.79 9.63 13.16
C PRO A 303 -17.97 9.07 14.31
N GLU A 304 -17.82 9.89 15.32
CA GLU A 304 -17.28 9.49 16.59
C GLU A 304 -18.36 8.74 17.37
N ILE A 305 -18.04 7.53 17.82
CA ILE A 305 -18.91 6.77 18.71
C ILE A 305 -18.58 7.10 20.15
N THR A 306 -19.54 7.65 20.87
CA THR A 306 -19.39 7.99 22.28
C THR A 306 -20.40 7.22 23.12
N GLY A 307 -19.98 6.81 24.31
CA GLY A 307 -20.85 6.13 25.27
C GLY A 307 -20.28 6.18 26.67
N VAL A 308 -20.94 5.52 27.59
CA VAL A 308 -20.48 5.38 28.99
C VAL A 308 -20.54 3.91 29.37
N ALA A 309 -19.39 3.36 29.74
CA ALA A 309 -19.30 2.06 30.37
C ALA A 309 -19.48 2.19 31.88
N LYS A 310 -20.36 1.43 32.49
CA LYS A 310 -20.60 1.42 33.93
C LYS A 310 -19.55 0.61 34.67
N THR A 311 -19.08 -0.45 34.04
CA THR A 311 -18.05 -1.35 34.52
C THR A 311 -16.95 -1.47 33.46
N ASN A 312 -15.95 -2.34 33.62
CA ASN A 312 -15.13 -2.75 32.47
C ASN A 312 -16.07 -3.37 31.43
N ALA A 313 -15.99 -2.93 30.21
CA ALA A 313 -16.92 -3.36 29.17
C ALA A 313 -16.20 -3.68 27.86
N LYS A 314 -16.80 -4.57 27.09
CA LYS A 314 -16.43 -4.81 25.70
C LYS A 314 -17.37 -4.01 24.80
N VAL A 315 -16.81 -3.16 23.98
CA VAL A 315 -17.56 -2.41 22.95
C VAL A 315 -17.33 -3.04 21.60
N THR A 316 -18.41 -3.46 20.98
CA THR A 316 -18.41 -4.05 19.62
C THR A 316 -19.18 -3.12 18.70
N VAL A 317 -18.56 -2.73 17.59
CA VAL A 317 -19.19 -1.99 16.51
C VAL A 317 -19.33 -2.92 15.32
N SER A 318 -20.54 -3.09 14.83
CA SER A 318 -20.82 -3.97 13.71
C SER A 318 -21.63 -3.27 12.61
N GLN A 319 -21.53 -3.79 11.40
CA GLN A 319 -22.32 -3.35 10.26
C GLN A 319 -22.87 -4.58 9.53
N GLN A 320 -24.19 -4.64 9.42
CA GLN A 320 -24.88 -5.77 8.78
C GLN A 320 -24.48 -7.14 9.39
N GLY A 321 -24.26 -7.18 10.71
CA GLY A 321 -23.83 -8.37 11.44
C GLY A 321 -22.32 -8.68 11.36
N ARG A 322 -21.54 -7.92 10.59
CA ARG A 322 -20.07 -8.04 10.54
C ARG A 322 -19.43 -7.10 11.57
N ILE A 323 -18.60 -7.64 12.45
CA ILE A 323 -17.80 -6.85 13.39
C ILE A 323 -16.73 -6.09 12.60
N ILE A 324 -16.74 -4.76 12.74
CA ILE A 324 -15.75 -3.86 12.11
C ILE A 324 -14.77 -3.28 13.12
N TYR A 325 -15.15 -3.25 14.39
CA TYR A 325 -14.32 -2.78 15.48
C TYR A 325 -14.74 -3.43 16.79
N GLU A 326 -13.79 -3.88 17.58
CA GLU A 326 -14.04 -4.40 18.93
C GLU A 326 -12.91 -3.96 19.86
N THR A 327 -13.27 -3.47 21.04
CA THR A 327 -12.30 -3.04 22.04
C THR A 327 -12.80 -3.26 23.46
N GLN A 328 -11.86 -3.41 24.40
CA GLN A 328 -12.13 -3.42 25.86
C GLN A 328 -11.90 -2.02 26.40
N ILE A 329 -12.81 -1.55 27.23
CA ILE A 329 -12.74 -0.22 27.86
C ILE A 329 -12.93 -0.30 29.38
N ALA A 330 -12.29 0.63 30.09
CA ALA A 330 -12.46 0.81 31.52
C ALA A 330 -13.78 1.53 31.83
N PRO A 331 -14.29 1.48 33.07
CA PRO A 331 -15.46 2.23 33.47
C PRO A 331 -15.30 3.73 33.22
N GLY A 332 -16.34 4.36 32.68
CA GLY A 332 -16.38 5.78 32.41
C GLY A 332 -16.85 6.14 30.99
N PRO A 333 -16.84 7.41 30.64
CA PRO A 333 -17.13 7.86 29.29
C PRO A 333 -16.02 7.41 28.31
N PHE A 334 -16.40 6.87 27.17
CA PHE A 334 -15.48 6.46 26.12
C PHE A 334 -15.78 7.16 24.80
N ARG A 335 -14.76 7.17 23.94
CA ARG A 335 -14.81 7.77 22.61
C ARG A 335 -14.03 6.89 21.64
N ILE A 336 -14.69 6.40 20.60
CA ILE A 336 -14.09 5.62 19.51
C ILE A 336 -14.03 6.50 18.28
N GLN A 337 -12.82 6.79 17.80
CA GLN A 337 -12.54 7.58 16.61
C GLN A 337 -11.88 6.76 15.50
N ASP A 338 -11.63 5.48 15.75
CA ASP A 338 -10.77 4.59 14.96
C ASP A 338 -11.53 3.78 13.90
N LEU A 339 -12.67 4.27 13.45
CA LEU A 339 -13.45 3.58 12.41
C LEU A 339 -12.87 3.89 11.03
N HIS A 340 -12.84 2.86 10.17
CA HIS A 340 -12.32 2.97 8.82
C HIS A 340 -13.17 3.91 7.95
N ASP A 341 -12.55 4.68 7.05
CA ASP A 341 -13.19 5.60 6.11
C ASP A 341 -14.14 4.93 5.11
N ALA A 342 -13.91 3.63 4.80
CA ALA A 342 -14.80 2.82 3.99
C ALA A 342 -16.11 2.43 4.69
N VAL A 343 -16.25 2.74 5.97
CA VAL A 343 -17.45 2.45 6.74
C VAL A 343 -18.49 3.54 6.50
N SER A 344 -19.48 3.26 5.69
CA SER A 344 -20.60 4.16 5.39
C SER A 344 -21.93 3.45 5.61
N GLY A 345 -22.92 4.17 6.19
CA GLY A 345 -24.24 3.64 6.48
C GLY A 345 -24.47 3.40 7.97
N ARG A 346 -25.36 2.48 8.33
CA ARG A 346 -25.76 2.21 9.71
C ARG A 346 -24.73 1.31 10.41
N LEU A 347 -24.32 1.73 11.61
CA LEU A 347 -23.48 0.97 12.51
C LEU A 347 -24.28 0.58 13.75
N ASP A 348 -24.18 -0.70 14.15
CA ASP A 348 -24.75 -1.20 15.39
C ASP A 348 -23.64 -1.21 16.45
N VAL A 349 -23.85 -0.52 17.54
CA VAL A 349 -22.93 -0.43 18.67
C VAL A 349 -23.51 -1.22 19.84
N ARG A 350 -22.72 -2.16 20.36
CA ARG A 350 -23.06 -3.02 21.49
C ARG A 350 -22.00 -2.89 22.57
N ILE A 351 -22.44 -2.56 23.78
CA ILE A 351 -21.63 -2.47 24.99
C ILE A 351 -22.01 -3.65 25.87
N GLU A 352 -21.08 -4.56 26.10
CA GLU A 352 -21.22 -5.69 27.00
C GLU A 352 -20.47 -5.38 28.30
N GLU A 353 -21.19 -5.06 29.35
CA GLU A 353 -20.63 -4.76 30.66
C GLU A 353 -20.17 -6.04 31.38
N GLN A 354 -19.19 -5.92 32.26
CA GLN A 354 -18.67 -7.05 33.03
C GLN A 354 -19.72 -7.66 33.99
N ASP A 355 -20.75 -6.88 34.35
CA ASP A 355 -21.89 -7.35 35.11
C ASP A 355 -22.95 -8.12 34.29
N GLY A 356 -22.69 -8.29 32.98
CA GLY A 356 -23.57 -8.99 32.05
C GLY A 356 -24.69 -8.11 31.47
N THR A 357 -24.75 -6.85 31.83
CA THR A 357 -25.70 -5.94 31.20
C THR A 357 -25.26 -5.54 29.79
N ILE A 358 -26.20 -5.40 28.87
CA ILE A 358 -25.95 -5.07 27.48
C ILE A 358 -26.67 -3.78 27.13
N GLN A 359 -25.95 -2.84 26.50
CA GLN A 359 -26.48 -1.63 25.93
C GLN A 359 -26.27 -1.66 24.40
N GLU A 360 -27.29 -1.38 23.62
CA GLU A 360 -27.22 -1.36 22.15
C GLU A 360 -27.82 -0.06 21.61
N TYR A 361 -27.15 0.52 20.62
CA TYR A 361 -27.64 1.69 19.89
C TYR A 361 -27.06 1.75 18.48
N GLN A 362 -27.64 2.56 17.63
CA GLN A 362 -27.23 2.68 16.22
C GLN A 362 -26.66 4.05 15.92
N VAL A 363 -25.64 4.07 15.07
CA VAL A 363 -25.00 5.28 14.55
C VAL A 363 -25.01 5.22 13.03
N ASP A 364 -25.55 6.24 12.38
CA ASP A 364 -25.54 6.35 10.92
C ASP A 364 -24.34 7.16 10.45
N THR A 365 -23.67 6.69 9.40
CA THR A 365 -22.51 7.35 8.79
C THR A 365 -22.78 7.75 7.35
N ALA A 366 -22.22 8.85 6.91
CA ALA A 366 -22.33 9.33 5.54
C ALA A 366 -20.96 9.72 4.98
N ASN A 367 -20.77 9.55 3.68
CA ASN A 367 -19.53 9.93 3.00
C ASN A 367 -19.82 11.01 1.97
N ILE A 368 -19.43 12.27 2.26
CA ILE A 368 -19.40 13.38 1.29
C ILE A 368 -18.05 14.08 1.30
N PRO A 369 -17.65 14.67 0.15
CA PRO A 369 -16.57 15.65 0.12
C PRO A 369 -16.87 16.77 1.13
N TYR A 370 -15.87 17.19 1.91
CA TYR A 370 -15.96 18.27 2.93
C TYR A 370 -16.60 17.92 4.27
N LEU A 371 -16.96 16.68 4.56
CA LEU A 371 -17.14 16.26 5.94
C LEU A 371 -15.80 15.87 6.52
N THR A 372 -15.33 16.65 7.47
CA THR A 372 -14.08 16.41 8.20
C THR A 372 -14.40 15.86 9.58
N ARG A 373 -13.62 14.90 10.06
CA ARG A 373 -13.81 14.30 11.39
C ARG A 373 -13.74 15.32 12.50
N PRO A 374 -14.53 15.17 13.58
CA PRO A 374 -14.52 16.07 14.71
C PRO A 374 -13.12 16.37 15.25
N GLY A 375 -12.80 17.65 15.45
CA GLY A 375 -11.51 18.10 15.94
C GLY A 375 -10.35 18.04 14.95
N ARG A 376 -10.57 17.53 13.73
CA ARG A 376 -9.56 17.53 12.66
C ARG A 376 -9.62 18.80 11.83
N LEU A 377 -8.44 19.25 11.41
CA LEU A 377 -8.27 20.35 10.48
C LEU A 377 -7.49 19.84 9.26
N GLN A 378 -8.11 19.92 8.10
CA GLN A 378 -7.44 19.80 6.81
C GLN A 378 -7.12 21.20 6.31
N TYR A 379 -5.95 21.40 5.73
CA TYR A 379 -5.54 22.69 5.21
C TYR A 379 -4.72 22.55 3.93
N LYS A 380 -4.78 23.58 3.13
CA LYS A 380 -3.95 23.76 1.95
C LYS A 380 -3.52 25.22 1.86
N VAL A 381 -2.21 25.45 1.76
CA VAL A 381 -1.64 26.79 1.59
C VAL A 381 -0.74 26.75 0.38
N SER A 382 -0.95 27.68 -0.56
CA SER A 382 -0.15 27.77 -1.78
C SER A 382 0.17 29.22 -2.08
N ALA A 383 1.36 29.45 -2.62
CA ALA A 383 1.78 30.77 -3.06
C ALA A 383 2.68 30.62 -4.30
N GLY A 384 2.54 31.52 -5.24
CA GLY A 384 3.32 31.47 -6.47
C GLY A 384 2.79 32.39 -7.55
N LYS A 385 3.16 32.08 -8.78
CA LYS A 385 2.72 32.80 -9.96
C LYS A 385 2.12 31.80 -10.97
N PRO A 386 0.96 32.07 -11.54
CA PRO A 386 0.39 31.22 -12.59
C PRO A 386 1.38 30.98 -13.72
N SER A 387 1.35 29.78 -14.30
CA SER A 387 2.26 29.39 -15.38
C SER A 387 1.54 28.63 -16.48
N ARG A 388 2.13 28.67 -17.68
CA ARG A 388 1.68 27.94 -18.86
C ARG A 388 2.47 26.65 -19.03
N LEU A 389 2.04 25.82 -19.97
CA LEU A 389 2.74 24.57 -20.34
C LEU A 389 4.11 24.84 -20.97
N ASP A 390 4.36 26.03 -21.53
CA ASP A 390 5.65 26.46 -22.05
C ASP A 390 6.59 27.05 -20.98
N HIS A 391 6.32 26.75 -19.69
CA HIS A 391 7.06 27.19 -18.50
C HIS A 391 7.08 28.70 -18.24
N LYS A 392 6.39 29.49 -19.06
CA LYS A 392 6.32 30.93 -18.84
C LYS A 392 5.31 31.23 -17.76
N THR A 393 5.72 32.06 -16.82
CA THR A 393 4.80 32.57 -15.81
C THR A 393 4.00 33.73 -16.36
N GLU A 394 2.72 33.77 -16.05
CA GLU A 394 1.77 34.79 -16.47
C GLU A 394 0.90 35.25 -15.28
N GLY A 395 0.27 36.39 -15.44
CA GLY A 395 -0.63 36.89 -14.38
C GLY A 395 0.06 37.40 -13.12
N PRO A 396 -0.73 37.76 -12.11
CA PRO A 396 -0.24 38.29 -10.85
C PRO A 396 0.26 37.18 -9.92
N ILE A 397 1.17 37.52 -9.00
CA ILE A 397 1.50 36.65 -7.88
C ILE A 397 0.28 36.49 -7.00
N PHE A 398 0.05 35.28 -6.52
CA PHE A 398 -1.07 34.95 -5.65
C PHE A 398 -0.61 34.24 -4.37
N ALA A 399 -1.46 34.35 -3.34
CA ALA A 399 -1.47 33.49 -2.18
C ALA A 399 -2.84 32.90 -1.97
N MET A 400 -2.91 31.63 -1.56
CA MET A 400 -4.17 30.90 -1.37
C MET A 400 -4.09 30.13 -0.07
N GLY A 401 -5.19 30.15 0.68
CA GLY A 401 -5.44 29.30 1.85
C GLY A 401 -6.80 28.65 1.74
N GLU A 402 -6.86 27.35 2.02
CA GLU A 402 -8.09 26.56 2.09
C GLU A 402 -8.05 25.72 3.37
N PHE A 403 -9.19 25.58 4.03
CA PHE A 403 -9.32 24.74 5.22
C PHE A 403 -10.65 23.99 5.22
N SER A 404 -10.67 22.85 5.93
CA SER A 404 -11.88 22.13 6.32
C SER A 404 -11.72 21.64 7.75
N TRP A 405 -12.64 22.01 8.61
CA TRP A 405 -12.63 21.72 10.04
C TRP A 405 -13.89 20.99 10.48
N GLY A 406 -13.70 19.84 11.11
CA GLY A 406 -14.76 19.11 11.79
C GLY A 406 -15.08 19.73 13.13
N VAL A 407 -16.20 20.48 13.20
CA VAL A 407 -16.61 21.20 14.42
C VAL A 407 -17.11 20.21 15.48
N ASN A 408 -17.96 19.27 15.07
CA ASN A 408 -18.52 18.22 15.92
C ASN A 408 -19.06 17.05 15.08
N ASN A 409 -19.69 16.07 15.74
CA ASN A 409 -20.37 14.94 15.11
C ASN A 409 -21.57 15.37 14.26
N GLY A 410 -21.38 15.89 13.11
CA GLY A 410 -22.47 16.24 12.22
C GLY A 410 -22.28 17.58 11.52
N TRP A 411 -21.34 18.42 11.96
CA TRP A 411 -21.04 19.69 11.33
C TRP A 411 -19.57 19.81 10.95
N SER A 412 -19.31 20.18 9.73
CA SER A 412 -18.00 20.62 9.25
C SER A 412 -18.11 22.02 8.67
N LEU A 413 -17.14 22.87 8.99
CA LEU A 413 -16.97 24.18 8.42
C LEU A 413 -15.79 24.16 7.46
N PHE A 414 -15.94 24.73 6.27
CA PHE A 414 -14.84 24.81 5.32
C PHE A 414 -14.87 26.14 4.57
N GLY A 415 -13.72 26.54 4.07
CA GLY A 415 -13.60 27.77 3.32
C GLY A 415 -12.21 27.95 2.74
N GLY A 416 -12.06 28.99 1.95
CA GLY A 416 -10.79 29.33 1.32
C GLY A 416 -10.78 30.72 0.76
N THR A 417 -9.59 31.24 0.55
CA THR A 417 -9.39 32.53 -0.10
C THR A 417 -8.18 32.45 -1.03
N LEU A 418 -8.28 33.12 -2.17
CA LEU A 418 -7.18 33.37 -3.08
C LEU A 418 -7.05 34.89 -3.24
N VAL A 419 -5.87 35.39 -2.98
CA VAL A 419 -5.58 36.84 -3.02
C VAL A 419 -4.46 37.09 -4.02
N SER A 420 -4.70 38.04 -4.92
CA SER A 420 -3.69 38.55 -5.83
C SER A 420 -3.95 40.02 -6.13
N LYS A 421 -3.10 40.67 -6.93
CA LYS A 421 -3.25 42.09 -7.26
C LYS A 421 -4.55 42.41 -8.00
N ASP A 422 -4.87 41.62 -9.02
CA ASP A 422 -5.95 41.92 -10.00
C ASP A 422 -7.10 40.91 -9.95
N TYR A 423 -6.96 39.82 -9.15
CA TYR A 423 -8.00 38.80 -8.96
C TYR A 423 -8.01 38.34 -7.49
N ASN A 424 -9.18 38.38 -6.89
CA ASN A 424 -9.40 37.86 -5.56
C ASN A 424 -10.62 36.95 -5.51
N SER A 425 -10.63 35.95 -4.68
CA SER A 425 -11.83 35.14 -4.41
C SER A 425 -11.86 34.67 -2.98
N ALA A 426 -13.05 34.54 -2.45
CA ALA A 426 -13.32 34.02 -1.12
C ALA A 426 -14.47 33.03 -1.16
N SER A 427 -14.31 31.91 -0.49
CA SER A 427 -15.31 30.84 -0.39
C SER A 427 -15.55 30.47 1.08
N LEU A 428 -16.82 30.22 1.40
CA LEU A 428 -17.22 29.71 2.70
C LEU A 428 -18.35 28.69 2.52
N GLY A 429 -18.31 27.62 3.30
CA GLY A 429 -19.31 26.58 3.24
C GLY A 429 -19.39 25.77 4.52
N PHE A 430 -20.44 25.00 4.61
CA PHE A 430 -20.64 24.05 5.71
C PHE A 430 -21.15 22.72 5.19
N GLY A 431 -20.79 21.66 5.88
CA GLY A 431 -21.28 20.31 5.67
C GLY A 431 -22.06 19.82 6.87
N ARG A 432 -23.15 19.10 6.61
CA ARG A 432 -24.00 18.52 7.63
C ARG A 432 -24.22 17.05 7.36
N ASP A 433 -23.93 16.22 8.35
CA ASP A 433 -24.39 14.85 8.41
C ASP A 433 -25.83 14.83 8.90
N LEU A 434 -26.76 14.41 8.04
CA LEU A 434 -28.18 14.25 8.34
C LEU A 434 -28.50 12.84 8.86
N MET A 435 -27.48 12.06 9.25
CA MET A 435 -27.61 10.71 9.78
C MET A 435 -28.31 9.79 8.76
N MET A 436 -29.52 9.25 9.11
CA MET A 436 -30.26 8.36 8.21
C MET A 436 -30.73 9.02 6.90
N LEU A 437 -30.72 10.33 6.79
CA LEU A 437 -31.07 11.04 5.55
C LEU A 437 -29.87 11.30 4.63
N GLY A 438 -28.65 10.88 5.04
CA GLY A 438 -27.44 11.11 4.26
C GLY A 438 -26.71 12.36 4.69
N ALA A 439 -25.95 12.93 3.78
CA ALA A 439 -25.12 14.08 4.09
C ALA A 439 -25.26 15.16 3.00
N ILE A 440 -25.25 16.41 3.42
CA ILE A 440 -25.40 17.57 2.54
C ILE A 440 -24.30 18.59 2.81
N SER A 441 -23.85 19.27 1.78
CA SER A 441 -22.98 20.44 1.93
C SER A 441 -23.50 21.60 1.08
N PHE A 442 -23.23 22.79 1.56
CA PHE A 442 -23.48 24.04 0.86
C PHE A 442 -22.27 24.94 0.95
N ASP A 443 -21.91 25.57 -0.15
CA ASP A 443 -20.87 26.59 -0.20
C ASP A 443 -21.23 27.73 -1.17
N THR A 444 -20.63 28.87 -0.89
CA THR A 444 -20.66 30.03 -1.77
C THR A 444 -19.24 30.55 -2.00
N THR A 445 -18.94 30.89 -3.23
CA THR A 445 -17.67 31.53 -3.63
C THR A 445 -17.98 32.85 -4.29
N HIS A 446 -17.34 33.92 -3.85
CA HIS A 446 -17.41 35.23 -4.47
C HIS A 446 -16.05 35.58 -5.08
N SER A 447 -16.06 36.12 -6.31
CA SER A 447 -14.85 36.52 -7.02
C SER A 447 -14.89 37.98 -7.43
N TRP A 448 -13.70 38.60 -7.45
CA TRP A 448 -13.46 39.98 -7.92
C TRP A 448 -12.30 39.94 -8.91
N ALA A 449 -12.53 40.34 -10.15
CA ALA A 449 -11.55 40.40 -11.21
C ALA A 449 -11.45 41.78 -11.84
N THR A 450 -10.25 42.31 -11.96
CA THR A 450 -9.98 43.67 -12.52
C THR A 450 -9.19 43.52 -13.80
N PHE A 451 -9.71 44.08 -14.87
CA PHE A 451 -9.10 44.18 -16.19
C PHE A 451 -8.59 45.59 -16.40
N ALA A 452 -7.41 45.89 -15.86
CA ALA A 452 -6.84 47.24 -15.82
C ALA A 452 -6.75 47.91 -17.21
N ASN A 453 -6.49 47.17 -18.30
CA ASN A 453 -6.36 47.69 -19.67
C ASN A 453 -7.70 48.14 -20.24
N GLU A 454 -8.83 47.60 -19.77
CA GLU A 454 -10.18 47.93 -20.26
C GLU A 454 -10.96 48.74 -19.24
N ASN A 455 -10.36 49.00 -18.06
CA ASN A 455 -11.02 49.65 -16.94
C ASN A 455 -12.35 48.97 -16.53
N LYS A 456 -12.38 47.61 -16.65
CA LYS A 456 -13.54 46.79 -16.30
C LYS A 456 -13.33 46.04 -15.01
N HIS A 457 -14.35 45.99 -14.19
CA HIS A 457 -14.40 45.24 -12.95
C HIS A 457 -15.55 44.24 -13.01
N TYR A 458 -15.21 42.96 -12.84
CA TYR A 458 -16.20 41.91 -12.77
C TYR A 458 -16.24 41.38 -11.33
N HIS A 459 -17.42 41.17 -10.84
CA HIS A 459 -17.66 40.50 -9.54
C HIS A 459 -18.91 39.64 -9.65
N GLY A 460 -18.86 38.49 -9.00
CA GLY A 460 -19.99 37.57 -9.04
C GLY A 460 -19.86 36.47 -8.01
N SER A 461 -20.92 35.74 -7.81
CA SER A 461 -21.00 34.65 -6.85
C SER A 461 -21.30 33.32 -7.53
N SER A 462 -20.78 32.25 -6.97
CA SER A 462 -21.12 30.88 -7.31
C SER A 462 -21.64 30.19 -6.07
N TYR A 463 -22.71 29.42 -6.21
CA TYR A 463 -23.38 28.71 -5.14
C TYR A 463 -23.41 27.23 -5.49
N ARG A 464 -23.05 26.36 -4.54
CA ARG A 464 -23.03 24.91 -4.74
C ARG A 464 -23.73 24.19 -3.59
N ILE A 465 -24.52 23.19 -3.97
CA ILE A 465 -25.13 22.22 -3.08
C ILE A 465 -24.67 20.83 -3.50
N SER A 466 -24.27 19.99 -2.54
CA SER A 466 -23.92 18.60 -2.79
C SER A 466 -24.59 17.68 -1.77
N TYR A 467 -25.04 16.52 -2.22
CA TYR A 467 -25.74 15.54 -1.41
C TYR A 467 -25.22 14.12 -1.72
N SER A 468 -25.10 13.29 -0.68
CA SER A 468 -24.76 11.87 -0.81
C SER A 468 -25.55 11.03 0.18
N LYS A 469 -26.03 9.87 -0.25
CA LYS A 469 -26.72 8.88 0.61
C LYS A 469 -26.57 7.47 0.10
N ARG A 470 -26.26 6.55 0.99
CA ARG A 470 -26.34 5.11 0.78
C ARG A 470 -27.61 4.56 1.42
N PHE A 471 -28.41 3.84 0.67
CA PHE A 471 -29.66 3.22 1.10
C PHE A 471 -29.43 1.72 1.31
N GLU A 472 -29.06 1.31 2.51
CA GLU A 472 -28.72 -0.08 2.81
C GLU A 472 -29.92 -1.03 2.69
N SER A 473 -31.09 -0.59 3.10
CA SER A 473 -32.31 -1.39 3.05
C SER A 473 -32.72 -1.83 1.64
N ILE A 474 -32.19 -1.18 0.62
CA ILE A 474 -32.52 -1.45 -0.78
C ILE A 474 -31.26 -1.66 -1.66
N ASP A 475 -30.09 -1.86 -1.07
CA ASP A 475 -28.80 -1.97 -1.78
C ASP A 475 -28.59 -0.88 -2.85
N GLY A 476 -28.99 0.33 -2.53
CA GLY A 476 -28.94 1.49 -3.41
C GLY A 476 -28.04 2.59 -2.87
N GLN A 477 -27.41 3.35 -3.75
CA GLN A 477 -26.57 4.48 -3.39
C GLN A 477 -26.77 5.65 -4.36
N ILE A 478 -26.99 6.84 -3.80
CA ILE A 478 -26.73 8.11 -4.48
C ILE A 478 -25.30 8.50 -4.07
N THR A 479 -24.35 8.27 -4.96
CA THR A 479 -22.96 8.58 -4.67
C THR A 479 -22.71 10.08 -4.65
N PHE A 480 -23.38 10.80 -5.57
CA PHE A 480 -23.27 12.25 -5.67
C PHE A 480 -24.51 12.83 -6.35
N ALA A 481 -25.08 13.85 -5.75
CA ALA A 481 -26.08 14.72 -6.38
C ALA A 481 -25.66 16.15 -6.09
N GLY A 482 -25.35 16.93 -7.16
CA GLY A 482 -24.80 18.26 -7.01
C GLY A 482 -25.48 19.26 -7.92
N TYR A 483 -25.60 20.46 -7.44
CA TYR A 483 -26.04 21.61 -8.18
C TYR A 483 -25.11 22.79 -7.93
N ARG A 484 -24.64 23.44 -8.99
CA ARG A 484 -23.85 24.67 -8.92
C ARG A 484 -24.53 25.72 -9.81
N PHE A 485 -24.73 26.89 -9.26
CA PHE A 485 -25.15 28.08 -9.98
C PHE A 485 -24.07 29.14 -9.89
N SER A 486 -23.75 29.81 -11.00
CA SER A 486 -22.79 30.91 -11.03
C SER A 486 -23.40 32.12 -11.73
N ASP A 487 -23.20 33.27 -11.14
CA ASP A 487 -23.61 34.56 -11.74
C ASP A 487 -22.88 34.75 -13.07
N ARG A 488 -23.46 35.57 -13.94
CA ARG A 488 -22.89 35.85 -15.29
C ARG A 488 -21.47 36.44 -15.21
N HIS A 489 -21.21 37.24 -14.19
CA HIS A 489 -19.92 37.90 -14.00
C HIS A 489 -19.01 37.17 -13.00
N PHE A 490 -19.42 36.01 -12.48
CA PHE A 490 -18.55 35.14 -11.71
C PHE A 490 -17.45 34.61 -12.63
N MET A 491 -16.22 34.66 -12.15
CA MET A 491 -15.05 34.20 -12.88
C MET A 491 -14.12 33.47 -11.94
N SER A 492 -13.68 32.28 -12.31
CA SER A 492 -12.61 31.57 -11.62
C SER A 492 -11.25 32.17 -11.98
N MET A 493 -10.19 31.82 -11.21
CA MET A 493 -8.83 32.29 -11.53
C MET A 493 -8.37 31.82 -12.91
N ASP A 494 -8.69 30.58 -13.29
CA ASP A 494 -8.32 30.03 -14.60
C ASP A 494 -9.05 30.77 -15.75
N GLN A 495 -10.35 31.04 -15.58
CA GLN A 495 -11.13 31.88 -16.54
C GLN A 495 -10.60 33.31 -16.65
N TYR A 496 -10.14 33.88 -15.51
CA TYR A 496 -9.50 35.21 -15.54
C TYR A 496 -8.20 35.17 -16.33
N LEU A 497 -7.35 34.12 -16.11
CA LEU A 497 -6.08 33.97 -16.83
C LEU A 497 -6.32 33.75 -18.32
N ASP A 498 -7.29 32.93 -18.70
CA ASP A 498 -7.63 32.67 -20.10
C ASP A 498 -8.12 33.93 -20.80
N SER A 499 -9.02 34.69 -20.18
CA SER A 499 -9.58 35.92 -20.75
C SER A 499 -8.55 37.04 -20.84
N ARG A 500 -7.58 37.10 -19.91
CA ARG A 500 -6.64 38.21 -19.78
C ARG A 500 -5.30 37.97 -20.48
N TYR A 501 -4.80 36.75 -20.50
CA TYR A 501 -3.44 36.43 -20.92
C TYR A 501 -3.36 35.40 -22.06
N ARG A 502 -4.39 34.55 -22.26
CA ARG A 502 -4.32 33.40 -23.18
C ARG A 502 -5.19 33.53 -24.42
N SER A 503 -5.90 34.64 -24.59
CA SER A 503 -6.83 34.85 -25.72
C SER A 503 -7.87 33.75 -25.87
N GLY A 504 -8.18 33.03 -24.79
CA GLY A 504 -9.23 32.02 -24.76
C GLY A 504 -10.63 32.63 -24.82
N ALA A 505 -11.58 31.89 -25.39
CA ALA A 505 -12.97 32.27 -25.34
C ALA A 505 -13.45 32.23 -23.87
N GLN A 506 -14.09 33.30 -23.42
CA GLN A 506 -14.63 33.40 -22.08
C GLN A 506 -15.73 32.33 -21.90
N GLU A 507 -15.48 31.34 -21.05
CA GLU A 507 -16.45 30.28 -20.72
C GLU A 507 -17.24 30.69 -19.47
N ASN A 508 -18.38 31.30 -19.65
CA ASN A 508 -19.23 31.71 -18.52
C ASN A 508 -20.17 30.59 -18.12
N ASN A 509 -19.72 29.77 -17.10
CA ASN A 509 -20.55 28.73 -16.51
C ASN A 509 -21.78 29.34 -15.84
N LYS A 510 -22.97 28.76 -16.10
CA LYS A 510 -24.22 29.19 -15.48
C LYS A 510 -24.71 28.17 -14.44
N GLU A 511 -24.96 26.97 -14.88
CA GLU A 511 -25.52 25.90 -14.04
C GLU A 511 -24.84 24.58 -14.33
N LEU A 512 -24.62 23.81 -13.31
CA LEU A 512 -24.12 22.44 -13.40
C LEU A 512 -25.00 21.53 -12.53
N TYR A 513 -25.56 20.50 -13.13
CA TYR A 513 -26.29 19.44 -12.45
C TYR A 513 -25.53 18.15 -12.62
N THR A 514 -25.28 17.45 -11.52
CA THR A 514 -24.65 16.14 -11.53
C THR A 514 -25.46 15.17 -10.69
N LEU A 515 -25.63 13.94 -11.17
CA LEU A 515 -26.28 12.87 -10.45
C LEU A 515 -25.62 11.54 -10.80
N THR A 516 -25.12 10.83 -9.80
CA THR A 516 -24.65 9.46 -9.94
C THR A 516 -25.45 8.57 -9.02
N LEU A 517 -26.17 7.62 -9.59
CA LEU A 517 -27.01 6.66 -8.89
C LEU A 517 -26.58 5.25 -9.24
N SER A 518 -26.38 4.41 -8.25
CA SER A 518 -26.20 2.97 -8.40
C SER A 518 -27.22 2.20 -7.55
N LYS A 519 -27.71 1.07 -8.09
CA LYS A 519 -28.64 0.19 -7.41
C LYS A 519 -28.30 -1.25 -7.77
N GLN A 520 -28.14 -2.09 -6.76
CA GLN A 520 -28.02 -3.52 -6.92
C GLN A 520 -29.31 -4.21 -6.51
N PHE A 521 -29.68 -5.27 -7.22
CA PHE A 521 -30.80 -6.14 -6.93
C PHE A 521 -30.25 -7.57 -6.79
N PRO A 522 -29.70 -7.93 -5.61
CA PRO A 522 -29.00 -9.21 -5.42
C PRO A 522 -29.85 -10.43 -5.78
N GLN A 523 -31.15 -10.39 -5.40
CA GLN A 523 -32.09 -11.48 -5.67
C GLN A 523 -32.28 -11.76 -7.17
N TRP A 524 -32.08 -10.75 -8.02
CA TRP A 524 -32.23 -10.85 -9.48
C TRP A 524 -30.89 -10.92 -10.20
N GLY A 525 -29.76 -10.82 -9.48
CA GLY A 525 -28.44 -10.70 -10.07
C GLY A 525 -28.31 -9.48 -11.00
N LEU A 526 -29.03 -8.39 -10.71
CA LEU A 526 -29.15 -7.20 -11.55
C LEU A 526 -28.50 -6.00 -10.88
N SER A 527 -27.71 -5.25 -11.65
CA SER A 527 -27.09 -3.99 -11.25
C SER A 527 -27.49 -2.88 -12.20
N THR A 528 -27.82 -1.71 -11.69
CA THR A 528 -28.12 -0.53 -12.48
C THR A 528 -27.23 0.63 -12.09
N TYR A 529 -26.84 1.42 -13.07
CA TYR A 529 -26.02 2.61 -12.88
C TYR A 529 -26.53 3.74 -13.76
N ILE A 530 -26.70 4.93 -13.18
CA ILE A 530 -27.11 6.14 -13.90
C ILE A 530 -26.10 7.23 -13.58
N ASN A 531 -25.56 7.85 -14.60
CA ASN A 531 -24.78 9.06 -14.49
C ASN A 531 -25.43 10.15 -15.36
N TYR A 532 -25.67 11.29 -14.77
CA TYR A 532 -26.26 12.46 -15.40
C TYR A 532 -25.39 13.67 -15.10
N ASN A 533 -24.96 14.36 -16.13
CA ASN A 533 -24.23 15.61 -16.05
C ASN A 533 -24.82 16.57 -17.07
N HIS A 534 -25.27 17.72 -16.63
CA HIS A 534 -25.85 18.76 -17.47
C HIS A 534 -25.22 20.08 -17.11
N GLN A 535 -24.50 20.69 -18.06
CA GLN A 535 -23.83 21.97 -17.89
C GLN A 535 -24.40 23.01 -18.83
N ARG A 536 -24.89 24.11 -18.27
CA ARG A 536 -25.37 25.30 -18.99
C ARG A 536 -24.34 26.41 -18.90
N TYR A 537 -24.30 27.17 -19.96
CA TYR A 537 -23.46 28.36 -20.09
C TYR A 537 -24.32 29.59 -20.37
N TRP A 538 -23.77 30.77 -20.10
CA TRP A 538 -24.42 32.02 -20.44
C TRP A 538 -24.32 32.35 -21.92
N ASP A 539 -23.21 31.93 -22.55
CA ASP A 539 -22.80 32.49 -23.88
C ASP A 539 -22.59 31.43 -24.96
N ARG A 540 -22.82 30.13 -24.63
CA ARG A 540 -22.63 29.03 -25.57
C ARG A 540 -23.63 27.88 -25.38
N PRO A 541 -23.71 26.93 -26.34
CA PRO A 541 -24.56 25.75 -26.19
C PRO A 541 -24.26 24.93 -24.96
N ASN A 542 -25.29 24.28 -24.42
CA ASN A 542 -25.16 23.41 -23.23
C ASN A 542 -24.40 22.14 -23.58
N ASN A 543 -23.69 21.59 -22.57
CA ASN A 543 -23.11 20.28 -22.61
C ASN A 543 -23.98 19.31 -21.78
N ASP A 544 -24.27 18.15 -22.32
CA ASP A 544 -25.10 17.14 -21.70
C ASP A 544 -24.39 15.78 -21.77
N TYR A 545 -24.33 15.06 -20.68
CA TYR A 545 -23.87 13.69 -20.63
C TYR A 545 -24.83 12.84 -19.81
N TYR A 546 -25.43 11.86 -20.45
CA TYR A 546 -26.32 10.89 -19.83
C TYR A 546 -25.76 9.50 -20.08
N ASN A 547 -25.65 8.68 -19.05
CA ASN A 547 -25.28 7.30 -19.17
C ASN A 547 -26.19 6.47 -18.27
N PHE A 548 -26.83 5.48 -18.86
CA PHE A 548 -27.60 4.46 -18.17
C PHE A 548 -26.98 3.12 -18.48
N SER A 549 -26.63 2.34 -17.44
CA SER A 549 -26.10 0.99 -17.60
C SER A 549 -26.90 0.01 -16.76
N LEU A 550 -27.16 -1.15 -17.35
CA LEU A 550 -27.85 -2.27 -16.77
C LEU A 550 -26.96 -3.51 -16.98
N SER A 551 -26.71 -4.25 -15.91
CA SER A 551 -25.93 -5.50 -15.98
C SER A 551 -26.63 -6.59 -15.19
N LYS A 552 -26.75 -7.77 -15.78
CA LYS A 552 -27.38 -8.95 -15.17
C LYS A 552 -26.49 -10.17 -15.29
N TYR A 553 -26.29 -10.84 -14.15
CA TYR A 553 -25.66 -12.16 -14.11
C TYR A 553 -26.72 -13.25 -14.04
N LEU A 554 -26.54 -14.28 -14.85
CA LEU A 554 -27.47 -15.42 -14.90
C LEU A 554 -26.71 -16.73 -15.15
N ALA A 555 -27.36 -17.84 -14.85
CA ALA A 555 -26.88 -19.19 -15.14
C ALA A 555 -27.86 -19.92 -16.05
N ILE A 556 -27.35 -20.54 -17.11
CA ILE A 556 -28.14 -21.32 -18.06
C ILE A 556 -27.45 -22.67 -18.26
N GLY A 557 -28.07 -23.73 -17.78
CA GLY A 557 -27.51 -25.08 -17.85
C GLY A 557 -26.14 -25.16 -17.15
N LYS A 558 -25.12 -25.60 -17.87
CA LYS A 558 -23.74 -25.69 -17.35
C LYS A 558 -23.00 -24.37 -17.30
N PHE A 559 -23.48 -23.35 -17.98
CA PHE A 559 -22.82 -22.02 -17.97
C PHE A 559 -23.29 -21.20 -16.78
N LYS A 560 -22.36 -20.91 -15.89
CA LYS A 560 -22.56 -20.03 -14.73
C LYS A 560 -21.93 -18.66 -15.02
N ASN A 561 -22.43 -17.62 -14.36
CA ASN A 561 -21.89 -16.26 -14.47
C ASN A 561 -21.94 -15.66 -15.90
N ILE A 562 -22.96 -16.02 -16.70
CA ILE A 562 -23.21 -15.31 -17.95
C ILE A 562 -23.57 -13.89 -17.59
N ASN A 563 -22.84 -12.90 -18.13
CA ASN A 563 -23.12 -11.49 -17.94
C ASN A 563 -23.78 -10.91 -19.20
N ILE A 564 -24.93 -10.29 -19.01
CA ILE A 564 -25.61 -9.49 -20.05
C ILE A 564 -25.59 -8.05 -19.58
N SER A 565 -25.08 -7.15 -20.41
CA SER A 565 -25.05 -5.73 -20.11
C SER A 565 -25.62 -4.89 -21.27
N LEU A 566 -26.32 -3.84 -20.88
CA LEU A 566 -26.86 -2.83 -21.77
C LEU A 566 -26.44 -1.46 -21.23
N SER A 567 -25.83 -0.66 -22.08
CA SER A 567 -25.52 0.73 -21.75
C SER A 567 -26.07 1.65 -22.83
N ALA A 568 -26.79 2.69 -22.43
CA ALA A 568 -27.27 3.72 -23.33
C ALA A 568 -26.67 5.05 -22.91
N TYR A 569 -26.13 5.79 -23.86
CA TYR A 569 -25.52 7.08 -23.58
C TYR A 569 -26.00 8.15 -24.58
N ARG A 570 -25.99 9.38 -24.10
CA ARG A 570 -26.17 10.57 -24.90
C ARG A 570 -25.10 11.58 -24.47
N ASN A 571 -24.31 12.03 -25.42
CA ASN A 571 -23.31 13.07 -25.24
C ASN A 571 -23.61 14.24 -26.19
N ARG A 572 -23.68 15.42 -25.63
CA ARG A 572 -23.74 16.69 -26.38
C ARG A 572 -22.60 17.55 -25.88
N PHE A 573 -21.64 17.83 -26.75
CA PHE A 573 -20.47 18.60 -26.39
C PHE A 573 -20.17 19.62 -27.53
N ASN A 574 -20.08 20.91 -27.19
CA ASN A 574 -19.82 21.99 -28.15
C ASN A 574 -20.70 21.95 -29.40
N GLY A 575 -22.00 21.64 -29.23
CA GLY A 575 -22.95 21.55 -30.34
C GLY A 575 -22.93 20.20 -31.08
N ASN A 576 -21.92 19.35 -30.90
CA ASN A 576 -21.89 18.02 -31.49
C ASN A 576 -22.73 17.05 -30.62
N HIS A 577 -23.42 16.13 -31.30
CA HIS A 577 -24.27 15.14 -30.64
C HIS A 577 -23.76 13.73 -30.97
N ASP A 578 -23.54 12.95 -29.94
CA ASP A 578 -23.25 11.51 -30.01
C ASP A 578 -24.18 10.75 -29.06
N ASN A 579 -24.98 9.85 -29.64
CA ASN A 579 -25.88 9.01 -28.89
C ASN A 579 -25.65 7.57 -29.31
N GLY A 580 -25.72 6.64 -28.38
CA GLY A 580 -25.54 5.24 -28.72
C GLY A 580 -26.08 4.29 -27.65
N VAL A 581 -26.25 3.05 -28.10
CA VAL A 581 -26.59 1.92 -27.26
C VAL A 581 -25.52 0.86 -27.47
N TYR A 582 -24.97 0.39 -26.39
CA TYR A 582 -24.04 -0.73 -26.34
C TYR A 582 -24.70 -1.92 -25.66
N PHE A 583 -24.69 -3.05 -26.34
CA PHE A 583 -25.19 -4.32 -25.82
C PHE A 583 -24.07 -5.36 -25.82
N ASN A 584 -23.92 -6.10 -24.72
CA ASN A 584 -22.87 -7.08 -24.57
C ASN A 584 -23.42 -8.33 -23.87
N ILE A 585 -23.00 -9.50 -24.34
CA ILE A 585 -23.18 -10.79 -23.68
C ILE A 585 -21.81 -11.43 -23.50
N ASN A 586 -21.43 -11.74 -22.27
CA ASN A 586 -20.22 -12.49 -21.95
C ASN A 586 -20.58 -13.90 -21.49
N LEU A 587 -20.07 -14.89 -22.18
CA LEU A 587 -20.26 -16.32 -21.89
C LEU A 587 -18.92 -16.90 -21.45
N PRO A 588 -18.71 -17.24 -20.17
CA PRO A 588 -17.57 -18.02 -19.74
C PRO A 588 -17.58 -19.38 -20.44
N TRP A 589 -16.56 -19.67 -21.26
CA TRP A 589 -16.49 -20.85 -22.11
C TRP A 589 -15.67 -21.97 -21.47
N ARG A 590 -14.55 -21.63 -20.85
CA ARG A 590 -13.63 -22.50 -20.11
C ARG A 590 -13.11 -21.74 -18.90
N ASP A 591 -12.30 -22.38 -18.08
CA ASP A 591 -11.75 -21.77 -16.84
C ASP A 591 -11.01 -20.45 -17.09
N ARG A 592 -10.37 -20.30 -18.26
CA ARG A 592 -9.58 -19.11 -18.62
C ARG A 592 -10.09 -18.37 -19.86
N ALA A 593 -11.13 -18.88 -20.51
CA ALA A 593 -11.64 -18.36 -21.76
C ALA A 593 -13.07 -17.82 -21.65
N THR A 594 -13.35 -16.75 -22.41
CA THR A 594 -14.67 -16.12 -22.51
C THR A 594 -15.03 -15.84 -23.98
N MET A 595 -16.23 -16.20 -24.38
CA MET A 595 -16.82 -15.74 -25.64
C MET A 595 -17.73 -14.54 -25.36
N SER A 596 -17.64 -13.51 -26.19
CA SER A 596 -18.47 -12.32 -26.05
C SER A 596 -19.14 -11.96 -27.35
N TYR A 597 -20.38 -11.51 -27.27
CA TYR A 597 -21.05 -10.83 -28.36
C TYR A 597 -21.23 -9.36 -27.98
N ASN A 598 -20.79 -8.46 -28.85
CA ASN A 598 -20.86 -7.02 -28.68
C ASN A 598 -21.63 -6.39 -29.82
N SER A 599 -22.55 -5.50 -29.51
CA SER A 599 -23.29 -4.72 -30.48
C SER A 599 -23.28 -3.25 -30.08
N VAL A 600 -22.93 -2.40 -31.01
CA VAL A 600 -22.97 -0.94 -30.85
C VAL A 600 -23.93 -0.38 -31.89
N ILE A 601 -24.89 0.41 -31.44
CA ILE A 601 -25.86 1.12 -32.28
C ILE A 601 -25.70 2.60 -31.98
N ASN A 602 -25.28 3.37 -32.96
CA ASN A 602 -25.11 4.81 -32.81
C ASN A 602 -25.52 5.56 -34.11
N LYS A 603 -25.31 6.86 -34.12
CA LYS A 603 -25.64 7.72 -35.27
C LYS A 603 -24.88 7.33 -36.54
N GLU A 604 -23.69 6.77 -36.42
CA GLU A 604 -22.83 6.42 -37.55
C GLU A 604 -23.20 5.06 -38.17
N GLY A 605 -23.98 4.26 -37.47
CA GLY A 605 -24.46 2.94 -37.88
C GLY A 605 -24.42 1.89 -36.81
N ASN A 606 -24.59 0.63 -37.21
CA ASN A 606 -24.63 -0.53 -36.32
C ASN A 606 -23.37 -1.39 -36.52
N SER A 607 -22.75 -1.84 -35.45
CA SER A 607 -21.68 -2.82 -35.50
C SER A 607 -21.99 -4.01 -34.58
N HIS A 608 -21.60 -5.21 -35.04
CA HIS A 608 -21.85 -6.46 -34.36
C HIS A 608 -20.61 -7.33 -34.43
N ASN A 609 -20.02 -7.68 -33.27
CA ASN A 609 -18.79 -8.45 -33.20
C ASN A 609 -18.93 -9.63 -32.23
N VAL A 610 -18.38 -10.76 -32.61
CA VAL A 610 -18.15 -11.90 -31.72
C VAL A 610 -16.67 -11.92 -31.39
N SER A 611 -16.35 -12.06 -30.11
CA SER A 611 -14.97 -12.05 -29.62
C SER A 611 -14.69 -13.33 -28.82
N TYR A 612 -13.49 -13.81 -28.93
CA TYR A 612 -12.94 -14.88 -28.10
C TYR A 612 -11.73 -14.32 -27.35
N PHE A 613 -11.80 -14.38 -26.03
CA PHE A 613 -10.71 -14.03 -25.11
C PHE A 613 -10.19 -15.29 -24.46
N ASP A 614 -8.87 -15.44 -24.38
CA ASP A 614 -8.23 -16.51 -23.62
C ASP A 614 -6.96 -16.03 -22.94
N ARG A 615 -6.66 -16.63 -21.79
CA ARG A 615 -5.42 -16.44 -21.07
C ARG A 615 -4.54 -17.66 -21.33
N ILE A 616 -3.46 -17.47 -22.10
CA ILE A 616 -2.49 -18.52 -22.43
C ILE A 616 -1.83 -19.03 -21.15
N ASP A 617 -1.31 -18.07 -20.37
CA ASP A 617 -0.68 -18.26 -19.08
C ASP A 617 -0.93 -17.04 -18.18
N ASP A 618 -0.24 -16.93 -17.05
CA ASP A 618 -0.43 -15.83 -16.10
C ASP A 618 0.11 -14.50 -16.63
N ASN A 619 1.01 -14.54 -17.60
CA ASN A 619 1.64 -13.36 -18.20
C ASN A 619 1.08 -13.00 -19.59
N ASN A 620 0.36 -13.91 -20.26
CA ASN A 620 -0.06 -13.74 -21.65
C ASN A 620 -1.56 -13.94 -21.83
N ASN A 621 -2.21 -12.96 -22.45
CA ASN A 621 -3.60 -13.11 -22.85
C ASN A 621 -3.83 -12.49 -24.24
N TYR A 622 -4.86 -12.98 -24.94
CA TYR A 622 -5.26 -12.44 -26.22
C TYR A 622 -6.75 -12.40 -26.38
N ARG A 623 -7.22 -11.55 -27.30
CA ARG A 623 -8.59 -11.48 -27.77
C ARG A 623 -8.58 -11.39 -29.30
N LEU A 624 -9.41 -12.21 -29.92
CA LEU A 624 -9.70 -12.16 -31.36
C LEU A 624 -11.18 -11.87 -31.55
N SER A 625 -11.50 -10.99 -32.46
CA SER A 625 -12.88 -10.65 -32.78
C SER A 625 -13.10 -10.62 -34.28
N ALA A 626 -14.32 -10.99 -34.67
CA ALA A 626 -14.80 -10.89 -36.06
C ALA A 626 -16.26 -10.43 -36.06
N GLY A 627 -16.63 -9.67 -37.06
CA GLY A 627 -17.97 -9.15 -37.14
C GLY A 627 -18.24 -8.28 -38.35
N VAL A 628 -19.22 -7.41 -38.20
CA VAL A 628 -19.58 -6.39 -39.21
C VAL A 628 -19.60 -5.03 -38.55
N SER A 629 -18.93 -4.08 -39.17
CA SER A 629 -18.89 -2.68 -38.75
C SER A 629 -20.07 -1.92 -39.34
N ASN A 630 -20.07 -0.61 -39.12
CA ASN A 630 -20.99 0.35 -39.74
C ASN A 630 -21.16 0.09 -41.23
N ARG A 631 -22.38 0.11 -41.72
CA ARG A 631 -22.72 -0.10 -43.13
C ARG A 631 -22.50 -1.52 -43.65
N GLY A 632 -22.46 -2.51 -42.74
CA GLY A 632 -22.36 -3.93 -43.08
C GLY A 632 -21.00 -4.40 -43.61
N LYS A 633 -19.92 -3.61 -43.37
CA LYS A 633 -18.57 -3.99 -43.80
C LYS A 633 -17.98 -5.03 -42.84
N PRO A 634 -17.40 -6.13 -43.35
CA PRO A 634 -16.68 -7.10 -42.52
C PRO A 634 -15.55 -6.45 -41.73
N SER A 635 -15.44 -6.82 -40.46
CA SER A 635 -14.42 -6.33 -39.54
C SER A 635 -13.74 -7.47 -38.79
N THR A 636 -12.45 -7.36 -38.56
CA THR A 636 -11.67 -8.26 -37.71
C THR A 636 -10.72 -7.45 -36.84
N ASP A 637 -10.56 -7.83 -35.58
CA ASP A 637 -9.58 -7.25 -34.69
C ASP A 637 -8.91 -8.30 -33.79
N GLY A 638 -7.67 -8.04 -33.45
CA GLY A 638 -6.87 -8.82 -32.54
C GLY A 638 -6.20 -7.93 -31.51
N PHE A 639 -6.06 -8.45 -30.29
CA PHE A 639 -5.44 -7.77 -29.17
C PHE A 639 -4.63 -8.79 -28.37
N PHE A 640 -3.38 -8.46 -28.04
CA PHE A 640 -2.47 -9.29 -27.25
C PHE A 640 -1.84 -8.46 -26.14
N THR A 641 -1.74 -9.04 -24.95
CA THR A 641 -1.07 -8.41 -23.81
C THR A 641 -0.04 -9.38 -23.21
N HIS A 642 1.16 -8.86 -23.00
CA HIS A 642 2.25 -9.54 -22.29
C HIS A 642 2.66 -8.75 -21.04
N TYR A 643 2.59 -9.39 -19.88
CA TYR A 643 3.03 -8.86 -18.59
C TYR A 643 4.46 -9.32 -18.31
N GLY A 644 5.44 -8.71 -19.00
CA GLY A 644 6.87 -9.01 -18.80
C GLY A 644 7.43 -8.42 -17.50
N ASP A 645 8.59 -8.88 -17.05
CA ASP A 645 9.24 -8.31 -15.87
C ASP A 645 9.70 -6.87 -16.11
N ALA A 646 10.24 -6.58 -17.29
CA ALA A 646 10.75 -5.26 -17.65
C ALA A 646 9.68 -4.27 -18.13
N ALA A 647 8.60 -4.74 -18.75
CA ALA A 647 7.54 -3.88 -19.28
C ALA A 647 6.24 -4.65 -19.49
N LEU A 648 5.13 -3.91 -19.48
CA LEU A 648 3.86 -4.33 -20.05
C LEU A 648 3.87 -4.02 -21.55
N VAL A 649 3.62 -5.03 -22.37
CA VAL A 649 3.55 -4.90 -23.82
C VAL A 649 2.13 -5.21 -24.31
N THR A 650 1.57 -4.31 -25.11
CA THR A 650 0.26 -4.52 -25.71
C THR A 650 0.36 -4.33 -27.22
N ALA A 651 -0.11 -5.30 -27.97
CA ALA A 651 -0.19 -5.22 -29.45
C ALA A 651 -1.64 -5.38 -29.91
N SER A 652 -2.05 -4.59 -30.89
CA SER A 652 -3.36 -4.75 -31.50
C SER A 652 -3.31 -4.50 -33.00
N ALA A 653 -4.22 -5.16 -33.72
CA ALA A 653 -4.45 -4.95 -35.14
C ALA A 653 -5.97 -4.98 -35.41
N SER A 654 -6.41 -4.15 -36.37
CA SER A 654 -7.79 -4.06 -36.76
C SER A 654 -7.88 -3.81 -38.27
N HIS A 655 -8.83 -4.50 -38.89
CA HIS A 655 -9.13 -4.34 -40.31
C HIS A 655 -10.63 -4.24 -40.53
N ILE A 656 -11.07 -3.24 -41.29
CA ILE A 656 -12.42 -3.08 -41.78
C ILE A 656 -12.36 -3.01 -43.32
N ASN A 657 -13.01 -3.98 -43.96
CA ASN A 657 -12.98 -4.13 -45.41
C ASN A 657 -13.45 -2.84 -46.10
N GLY A 658 -12.60 -2.30 -46.99
CA GLY A 658 -12.90 -1.08 -47.76
C GLY A 658 -12.99 0.19 -46.90
N ASP A 659 -12.39 0.20 -45.72
CA ASP A 659 -12.31 1.37 -44.84
C ASP A 659 -10.87 1.62 -44.38
N TYR A 660 -10.32 0.81 -43.49
CA TYR A 660 -8.95 0.97 -43.01
C TYR A 660 -8.33 -0.32 -42.46
N THR A 661 -7.01 -0.32 -42.43
CA THR A 661 -6.21 -1.24 -41.61
C THR A 661 -5.39 -0.43 -40.60
N SER A 662 -5.34 -0.89 -39.35
CA SER A 662 -4.49 -0.27 -38.32
C SER A 662 -3.76 -1.32 -37.49
N ALA A 663 -2.57 -0.94 -37.03
CA ALA A 663 -1.82 -1.71 -36.04
C ALA A 663 -1.29 -0.76 -34.96
N SER A 664 -1.29 -1.20 -33.72
CA SER A 664 -0.68 -0.47 -32.63
C SER A 664 0.15 -1.34 -31.71
N LEU A 665 1.18 -0.73 -31.13
CA LEU A 665 2.09 -1.35 -30.18
C LEU A 665 2.34 -0.39 -29.03
N SER A 666 2.18 -0.87 -27.81
CA SER A 666 2.38 -0.07 -26.60
C SER A 666 3.39 -0.74 -25.68
N PHE A 667 4.28 0.05 -25.09
CA PHE A 667 5.23 -0.35 -24.06
C PHE A 667 5.05 0.55 -22.84
N GLN A 668 4.84 -0.05 -21.68
CA GLN A 668 4.72 0.67 -20.42
C GLN A 668 5.65 0.06 -19.39
N GLY A 669 6.55 0.85 -18.84
CA GLY A 669 7.55 0.38 -17.91
C GLY A 669 8.33 1.49 -17.24
N GLY A 670 9.39 1.11 -16.57
CA GLY A 670 10.30 2.02 -15.92
C GLY A 670 11.70 1.42 -15.75
N ALA A 671 12.64 2.28 -15.42
CA ALA A 671 13.98 1.93 -14.98
C ALA A 671 14.25 2.59 -13.64
N THR A 672 14.86 1.86 -12.73
CA THR A 672 15.30 2.39 -11.43
C THR A 672 16.78 2.08 -11.26
N LEU A 673 17.59 3.10 -10.94
CA LEU A 673 19.02 2.99 -10.75
C LEU A 673 19.41 3.59 -9.40
N THR A 674 20.14 2.83 -8.60
CA THR A 674 20.64 3.24 -7.28
C THR A 674 22.10 2.84 -7.10
N THR A 675 22.75 3.28 -6.02
CA THR A 675 24.09 2.83 -5.64
C THR A 675 24.15 1.36 -5.24
N LYS A 676 23.00 0.72 -4.99
CA LYS A 676 22.87 -0.71 -4.67
C LYS A 676 22.53 -1.58 -5.89
N GLY A 677 22.44 -0.99 -7.08
CA GLY A 677 22.05 -1.62 -8.33
C GLY A 677 20.75 -1.07 -8.87
N GLY A 678 20.22 -1.70 -9.89
CA GLY A 678 19.01 -1.26 -10.56
C GLY A 678 18.38 -2.33 -11.43
N ASP A 679 17.20 -2.02 -11.97
CA ASP A 679 16.47 -2.91 -12.86
C ASP A 679 15.48 -2.16 -13.73
N PHE A 680 15.10 -2.78 -14.86
CA PHE A 680 13.92 -2.42 -15.63
C PHE A 680 12.71 -3.14 -15.07
N HIS A 681 11.58 -2.44 -15.00
CA HIS A 681 10.37 -3.01 -14.38
C HIS A 681 9.10 -2.50 -15.05
N ARG A 682 8.01 -3.22 -14.89
CA ARG A 682 6.68 -2.66 -15.18
C ARG A 682 6.41 -1.46 -14.29
N SER A 683 5.64 -0.50 -14.74
CA SER A 683 5.15 0.61 -13.93
C SER A 683 3.78 1.03 -14.41
N ASN A 684 2.80 1.08 -13.53
CA ASN A 684 1.45 1.56 -13.86
C ASN A 684 1.27 3.04 -13.48
N MET A 685 2.05 3.51 -12.50
CA MET A 685 1.99 4.87 -11.98
C MET A 685 3.38 5.52 -12.06
N PRO A 686 3.62 6.41 -13.05
CA PRO A 686 4.90 7.10 -13.17
C PRO A 686 5.28 7.88 -11.90
N GLY A 687 6.54 7.79 -11.49
CA GLY A 687 7.06 8.46 -10.30
C GLY A 687 6.66 7.84 -8.96
N ALA A 688 5.92 6.72 -8.96
CA ALA A 688 5.41 6.07 -7.75
C ALA A 688 6.50 5.46 -6.86
N THR A 689 6.09 5.13 -5.63
CA THR A 689 6.91 4.41 -4.64
C THR A 689 7.25 3.02 -5.13
N ARG A 690 8.50 2.60 -4.94
CA ARG A 690 9.03 1.33 -5.43
C ARG A 690 10.03 0.70 -4.47
N LEU A 691 10.28 -0.59 -4.63
CA LEU A 691 11.20 -1.35 -3.80
C LEU A 691 12.25 -2.05 -4.67
N LEU A 692 13.52 -1.77 -4.43
CA LEU A 692 14.63 -2.53 -4.98
C LEU A 692 14.92 -3.72 -4.07
N ILE A 693 14.88 -4.90 -4.65
CA ILE A 693 15.23 -6.17 -4.01
C ILE A 693 16.61 -6.61 -4.47
N ASP A 694 17.35 -7.17 -3.55
CA ASP A 694 18.70 -7.69 -3.75
C ASP A 694 18.79 -9.13 -3.24
N THR A 695 19.09 -10.08 -4.12
CA THR A 695 19.30 -11.49 -3.80
C THR A 695 20.78 -11.89 -3.77
N LYS A 696 21.68 -10.92 -3.50
CA LYS A 696 23.13 -11.13 -3.44
C LYS A 696 23.72 -11.75 -4.72
N GLY A 697 23.21 -11.35 -5.88
CA GLY A 697 23.69 -11.79 -7.19
C GLY A 697 23.04 -13.07 -7.71
N VAL A 698 22.07 -13.65 -7.03
CA VAL A 698 21.30 -14.79 -7.53
C VAL A 698 20.23 -14.29 -8.49
N SER A 699 20.30 -14.68 -9.75
CA SER A 699 19.33 -14.35 -10.81
C SER A 699 18.12 -15.28 -10.79
N ASP A 700 17.04 -14.86 -11.47
CA ASP A 700 15.83 -15.66 -11.70
C ASP A 700 15.12 -16.10 -10.42
N VAL A 701 15.24 -15.30 -9.35
CA VAL A 701 14.52 -15.51 -8.10
C VAL A 701 13.16 -14.85 -8.21
N PRO A 702 12.06 -15.63 -8.09
CA PRO A 702 10.70 -15.10 -8.16
C PRO A 702 10.37 -14.30 -6.89
N VAL A 703 10.15 -13.00 -7.06
CA VAL A 703 9.80 -12.08 -5.99
C VAL A 703 8.35 -11.63 -6.16
N LYS A 704 7.58 -11.76 -5.10
CA LYS A 704 6.16 -11.45 -5.07
C LYS A 704 5.88 -10.25 -4.18
N SER A 705 5.06 -9.33 -4.67
CA SER A 705 4.36 -8.30 -3.90
C SER A 705 2.85 -8.42 -4.14
N LEU A 706 2.05 -7.59 -3.50
CA LEU A 706 0.58 -7.64 -3.47
C LEU A 706 -0.11 -7.89 -4.84
N SER A 707 0.53 -7.58 -5.96
CA SER A 707 -0.12 -7.60 -7.28
C SER A 707 0.60 -8.36 -8.39
N ALA A 708 1.88 -8.72 -8.24
CA ALA A 708 2.63 -9.35 -9.33
C ALA A 708 3.86 -10.12 -8.84
N ILE A 709 4.27 -11.11 -9.62
CA ILE A 709 5.57 -11.78 -9.51
C ILE A 709 6.51 -11.11 -10.51
N SER A 710 7.74 -10.84 -10.10
CA SER A 710 8.85 -10.39 -10.93
C SER A 710 10.06 -11.23 -10.62
N HIS A 711 10.96 -11.46 -11.59
CA HIS A 711 12.17 -12.25 -11.39
C HIS A 711 13.38 -11.35 -11.28
N THR A 712 14.34 -11.74 -10.44
CA THR A 712 15.61 -11.00 -10.35
C THR A 712 16.43 -11.13 -11.63
N ASN A 713 17.02 -10.02 -12.07
CA ASN A 713 17.87 -9.94 -13.23
C ASN A 713 19.23 -10.67 -13.04
N ILE A 714 20.09 -10.62 -14.05
CA ILE A 714 21.42 -11.29 -14.03
C ILE A 714 22.35 -10.82 -12.90
N PHE A 715 22.04 -9.68 -12.26
CA PHE A 715 22.78 -9.14 -11.11
C PHE A 715 22.08 -9.44 -9.78
N GLY A 716 21.04 -10.27 -9.78
CA GLY A 716 20.25 -10.56 -8.60
C GLY A 716 19.44 -9.38 -8.10
N LYS A 717 18.96 -8.49 -8.98
CA LYS A 717 18.16 -7.33 -8.64
C LYS A 717 16.78 -7.43 -9.27
N ALA A 718 15.76 -6.98 -8.54
CA ALA A 718 14.42 -6.79 -9.07
C ALA A 718 13.81 -5.52 -8.47
N VAL A 719 13.02 -4.79 -9.24
CA VAL A 719 12.26 -3.64 -8.73
C VAL A 719 10.78 -3.98 -8.73
N ILE A 720 10.18 -3.89 -7.56
CA ILE A 720 8.73 -3.97 -7.38
C ILE A 720 8.16 -2.56 -7.43
N PRO A 721 7.40 -2.20 -8.47
CA PRO A 721 6.79 -0.88 -8.62
C PRO A 721 5.47 -0.75 -7.83
N ASP A 722 4.93 0.47 -7.84
CA ASP A 722 3.55 0.81 -7.44
C ASP A 722 3.19 0.36 -6.01
N ILE A 723 4.15 0.47 -5.08
CA ILE A 723 3.93 0.15 -3.67
C ILE A 723 3.08 1.25 -3.03
N ASN A 724 2.07 0.83 -2.27
CA ASN A 724 1.27 1.76 -1.47
C ASN A 724 2.13 2.41 -0.39
N HIS A 725 2.30 3.74 -0.48
CA HIS A 725 3.03 4.50 0.51
C HIS A 725 2.23 4.68 1.80
N TYR A 726 2.93 4.80 2.93
CA TYR A 726 2.38 4.90 4.29
C TYR A 726 1.55 3.68 4.75
N TYR A 727 1.52 2.61 3.96
CA TYR A 727 0.89 1.34 4.32
C TYR A 727 1.94 0.28 4.61
N ARG A 728 1.65 -0.58 5.58
CA ARG A 728 2.45 -1.77 5.79
C ARG A 728 2.31 -2.69 4.57
N GLY A 729 3.41 -2.87 3.88
CA GLY A 729 3.55 -3.79 2.77
C GLY A 729 4.51 -4.93 3.11
N SER A 730 4.52 -5.95 2.28
CA SER A 730 5.52 -7.01 2.33
C SER A 730 6.01 -7.36 0.94
N ALA A 731 7.27 -7.70 0.85
CA ALA A 731 7.86 -8.38 -0.30
C ALA A 731 8.26 -9.78 0.12
N SER A 732 8.00 -10.77 -0.71
CA SER A 732 8.34 -12.16 -0.43
C SER A 732 8.93 -12.85 -1.64
N ILE A 733 9.81 -13.82 -1.40
CA ILE A 733 10.23 -14.79 -2.42
C ILE A 733 9.11 -15.82 -2.54
N ASP A 734 8.69 -16.14 -3.77
CA ASP A 734 7.73 -17.21 -4.02
C ASP A 734 8.44 -18.56 -3.95
N LEU A 735 8.38 -19.21 -2.80
CA LEU A 735 9.03 -20.50 -2.55
C LEU A 735 8.49 -21.64 -3.43
N GLN A 736 7.29 -21.49 -4.00
CA GLN A 736 6.71 -22.54 -4.87
C GLN A 736 7.26 -22.50 -6.29
N GLN A 737 7.74 -21.33 -6.72
CA GLN A 737 8.35 -21.14 -8.04
C GLN A 737 9.88 -21.02 -7.96
N LEU A 738 10.45 -21.15 -6.76
CA LEU A 738 11.89 -21.08 -6.58
C LEU A 738 12.57 -22.27 -7.25
N PRO A 739 13.64 -22.07 -8.04
CA PRO A 739 14.40 -23.18 -8.64
C PRO A 739 14.96 -24.14 -7.59
N ASP A 740 15.02 -25.44 -7.89
CA ASP A 740 15.46 -26.50 -6.94
C ASP A 740 16.86 -26.26 -6.37
N ASN A 741 17.72 -25.59 -7.12
CA ASN A 741 19.08 -25.24 -6.74
C ASN A 741 19.22 -23.91 -6.01
N VAL A 742 18.12 -23.30 -5.61
CA VAL A 742 18.08 -22.02 -4.89
C VAL A 742 17.38 -22.22 -3.56
N GLU A 743 17.86 -21.56 -2.51
CA GLU A 743 17.28 -21.57 -1.18
C GLU A 743 17.24 -20.15 -0.62
N ALA A 744 16.12 -19.78 -0.04
CA ALA A 744 15.96 -18.50 0.65
C ALA A 744 15.91 -18.74 2.16
N LEU A 745 16.90 -18.23 2.89
CA LEU A 745 16.94 -18.34 4.36
C LEU A 745 15.84 -17.56 5.03
N ARG A 746 15.46 -16.44 4.42
CA ARG A 746 14.35 -15.60 4.82
C ARG A 746 13.55 -15.22 3.58
N SER A 747 12.28 -15.56 3.57
CA SER A 747 11.43 -15.38 2.40
C SER A 747 10.54 -14.15 2.43
N ILE A 748 10.43 -13.42 3.55
CA ILE A 748 9.51 -12.28 3.70
C ILE A 748 10.22 -11.11 4.37
N HIS A 749 10.07 -9.90 3.81
CA HIS A 749 10.42 -8.63 4.45
C HIS A 749 9.23 -7.70 4.47
N GLN A 750 8.96 -7.12 5.63
CA GLN A 750 7.98 -6.05 5.79
C GLN A 750 8.61 -4.68 5.52
N LEU A 751 7.79 -3.73 5.07
CA LEU A 751 8.21 -2.37 4.79
C LEU A 751 7.04 -1.39 4.85
N THR A 752 7.32 -0.16 5.23
CA THR A 752 6.38 0.97 5.11
C THR A 752 7.16 2.15 4.54
N LEU A 753 6.91 2.48 3.27
CA LEU A 753 7.66 3.49 2.54
C LEU A 753 6.91 4.82 2.49
N THR A 754 7.64 5.94 2.50
CA THR A 754 7.06 7.26 2.20
C THR A 754 6.74 7.41 0.71
N GLU A 755 5.90 8.38 0.35
CA GLU A 755 5.52 8.65 -1.03
C GLU A 755 6.73 8.87 -1.93
N GLY A 756 6.77 8.16 -3.07
CA GLY A 756 7.83 8.26 -4.08
C GLY A 756 9.20 7.72 -3.65
N ALA A 757 9.31 7.07 -2.49
CA ALA A 757 10.55 6.46 -2.01
C ALA A 757 11.02 5.28 -2.90
N ILE A 758 12.32 5.06 -2.95
CA ILE A 758 12.94 3.85 -3.48
C ILE A 758 13.43 3.05 -2.28
N GLY A 759 12.60 2.11 -1.80
CA GLY A 759 12.98 1.22 -0.71
C GLY A 759 14.06 0.23 -1.15
N TYR A 760 14.80 -0.34 -0.18
CA TYR A 760 15.79 -1.39 -0.44
C TYR A 760 15.63 -2.51 0.58
N ARG A 761 15.53 -3.75 0.09
CA ARG A 761 15.54 -4.94 0.95
C ARG A 761 16.44 -6.01 0.34
N GLN A 762 17.26 -6.63 1.19
CA GLN A 762 18.18 -7.68 0.81
C GLN A 762 17.67 -9.01 1.34
N PHE A 763 17.54 -9.99 0.46
CA PHE A 763 17.20 -11.36 0.81
C PHE A 763 18.47 -12.21 0.82
N ASP A 764 18.62 -13.02 1.84
CA ASP A 764 19.68 -14.00 1.92
C ASP A 764 19.29 -15.24 1.13
N VAL A 765 19.72 -15.26 -0.12
CA VAL A 765 19.46 -16.33 -1.07
C VAL A 765 20.77 -17.08 -1.34
N ILE A 766 20.69 -18.40 -1.31
CA ILE A 766 21.80 -19.30 -1.58
C ILE A 766 21.50 -20.02 -2.89
N ALA A 767 22.37 -19.85 -3.88
CA ALA A 767 22.34 -20.63 -5.12
C ALA A 767 23.41 -21.73 -5.07
N GLY A 768 23.09 -22.93 -5.52
CA GLY A 768 23.94 -24.08 -5.55
C GLY A 768 23.17 -25.37 -5.31
N HIS A 769 23.82 -26.51 -5.51
CA HIS A 769 23.17 -27.79 -5.29
C HIS A 769 22.95 -28.08 -3.80
N LYS A 770 21.96 -28.90 -3.53
CA LYS A 770 21.62 -29.42 -2.21
C LYS A 770 21.94 -30.92 -2.18
N ALA A 771 22.62 -31.38 -1.14
CA ALA A 771 22.92 -32.78 -1.01
C ALA A 771 23.06 -33.21 0.45
N MET A 772 22.64 -34.43 0.74
CA MET A 772 23.04 -35.10 1.98
C MET A 772 24.49 -35.60 1.82
N ALA A 773 25.33 -35.42 2.82
CA ALA A 773 26.67 -35.93 2.84
C ALA A 773 26.91 -36.69 4.15
N THR A 774 27.71 -37.74 4.03
CA THR A 774 28.34 -38.45 5.17
C THR A 774 29.81 -38.18 5.11
N VAL A 775 30.35 -37.62 6.18
CA VAL A 775 31.77 -37.19 6.22
C VAL A 775 32.53 -38.06 7.20
N GLN A 776 33.72 -38.51 6.73
CA GLN A 776 34.71 -39.25 7.52
C GLN A 776 35.99 -38.43 7.67
N LEU A 777 36.62 -38.51 8.82
CA LEU A 777 37.91 -37.91 9.09
C LEU A 777 39.04 -38.83 8.56
N THR A 778 40.13 -38.24 8.07
CA THR A 778 41.30 -39.00 7.52
C THR A 778 41.95 -39.91 8.55
N GLU A 779 41.88 -39.59 9.83
CA GLU A 779 42.42 -40.38 10.95
C GLU A 779 41.41 -41.38 11.53
N GLY A 780 40.25 -41.52 10.91
CA GLY A 780 39.14 -42.33 11.40
C GLY A 780 38.18 -41.57 12.30
N GLY A 781 36.90 -42.00 12.31
CA GLY A 781 35.82 -41.31 13.02
C GLY A 781 35.10 -40.34 12.15
N VAL A 782 34.19 -39.53 12.76
CA VAL A 782 33.29 -38.58 12.11
C VAL A 782 33.33 -37.22 12.81
N PRO A 783 32.99 -36.11 12.14
CA PRO A 783 32.84 -34.83 12.81
C PRO A 783 31.78 -34.92 13.92
N PRO A 784 31.96 -34.20 15.04
CA PRO A 784 31.01 -34.25 16.17
C PRO A 784 29.67 -33.62 15.81
N PHE A 785 28.66 -33.96 16.57
CA PHE A 785 27.35 -33.33 16.51
C PHE A 785 27.48 -31.80 16.67
N ALA A 786 26.68 -31.05 15.90
CA ALA A 786 26.68 -29.58 15.84
C ALA A 786 27.98 -28.94 15.29
N ALA A 787 28.95 -29.71 14.76
CA ALA A 787 30.03 -29.12 13.98
C ALA A 787 29.42 -28.39 12.75
N THR A 788 29.97 -27.25 12.36
CA THR A 788 29.46 -26.44 11.25
C THR A 788 30.35 -26.55 10.00
N VAL A 789 29.73 -26.52 8.84
CA VAL A 789 30.42 -26.47 7.52
C VAL A 789 30.29 -25.07 6.98
N THR A 790 31.43 -24.42 6.65
CA THR A 790 31.43 -23.07 6.11
C THR A 790 32.21 -22.93 4.83
N THR A 791 31.97 -21.89 4.06
CA THR A 791 32.84 -21.42 2.98
C THR A 791 34.08 -20.72 3.54
N LEU A 792 35.07 -20.39 2.70
CA LEU A 792 36.23 -19.58 3.07
C LEU A 792 35.84 -18.23 3.68
N ASN A 793 34.72 -17.63 3.23
CA ASN A 793 34.20 -16.34 3.70
C ASN A 793 33.35 -16.45 4.98
N GLY A 794 33.36 -17.62 5.63
CA GLY A 794 32.63 -17.87 6.90
C GLY A 794 31.12 -18.09 6.73
N ARG A 795 30.59 -18.23 5.49
CA ARG A 795 29.18 -18.55 5.27
C ARG A 795 28.90 -20.01 5.62
N GLU A 796 27.97 -20.25 6.51
CA GLU A 796 27.53 -21.59 6.90
C GLU A 796 26.68 -22.22 5.78
N LEU A 797 27.01 -23.49 5.47
CA LEU A 797 26.34 -24.30 4.45
C LEU A 797 25.65 -25.54 5.02
N GLY A 798 25.91 -25.89 6.28
CA GLY A 798 25.29 -27.01 6.95
C GLY A 798 25.85 -27.26 8.34
N VAL A 799 25.10 -28.03 9.13
CA VAL A 799 25.47 -28.45 10.48
C VAL A 799 25.42 -29.97 10.54
N PHE A 800 26.42 -30.58 11.20
CA PHE A 800 26.51 -32.03 11.36
C PHE A 800 25.48 -32.55 12.35
N ASN A 801 24.81 -33.61 11.96
CA ASN A 801 24.01 -34.47 12.80
C ASN A 801 24.88 -35.68 13.26
N ASP A 802 24.28 -36.58 14.06
CA ASP A 802 24.96 -37.79 14.50
C ASP A 802 25.47 -38.64 13.34
N GLY A 803 26.62 -39.29 13.59
CA GLY A 803 27.24 -40.19 12.61
C GLY A 803 27.89 -39.51 11.42
N GLY A 804 28.29 -38.25 11.58
CA GLY A 804 28.96 -37.47 10.53
C GLY A 804 28.09 -37.14 9.32
N LYS A 805 26.76 -37.13 9.53
CA LYS A 805 25.79 -36.75 8.47
C LYS A 805 25.56 -35.25 8.48
N VAL A 806 25.54 -34.65 7.30
CA VAL A 806 25.27 -33.22 7.14
C VAL A 806 24.43 -32.99 5.88
N TYR A 807 23.44 -32.10 5.99
CA TYR A 807 22.75 -31.54 4.84
C TYR A 807 23.52 -30.31 4.41
N LEU A 808 24.03 -30.32 3.17
CA LEU A 808 24.75 -29.22 2.57
C LEU A 808 23.84 -28.49 1.57
N SER A 809 23.73 -27.18 1.70
CA SER A 809 22.95 -26.32 0.80
C SER A 809 23.85 -25.25 0.18
N GLY A 810 23.71 -25.03 -1.14
CA GLY A 810 24.47 -24.02 -1.86
C GLY A 810 25.90 -24.45 -2.21
N ILE A 811 26.12 -25.73 -2.48
CA ILE A 811 27.42 -26.30 -2.89
C ILE A 811 27.55 -26.38 -4.41
N ASN A 812 28.77 -26.20 -4.92
CA ASN A 812 29.09 -26.36 -6.32
C ASN A 812 30.22 -27.38 -6.49
N SER A 813 30.31 -27.96 -7.68
CA SER A 813 31.38 -28.88 -8.02
C SER A 813 32.75 -28.20 -7.87
N GLY A 814 33.65 -28.82 -7.09
CA GLY A 814 34.98 -28.28 -6.83
C GLY A 814 35.09 -27.31 -5.65
N ASP A 815 34.01 -27.00 -4.95
CA ASP A 815 34.06 -26.16 -3.76
C ASP A 815 34.93 -26.78 -2.67
N VAL A 816 35.71 -25.94 -1.98
CA VAL A 816 36.46 -26.28 -0.77
C VAL A 816 35.77 -25.68 0.44
N LEU A 817 35.30 -26.54 1.33
CA LEU A 817 34.53 -26.16 2.50
C LEU A 817 35.36 -26.44 3.77
N TYR A 818 35.07 -25.73 4.83
CA TYR A 818 35.76 -25.78 6.12
C TYR A 818 34.84 -26.29 7.20
N VAL A 819 35.30 -27.26 7.99
CA VAL A 819 34.54 -27.83 9.09
C VAL A 819 35.06 -27.29 10.41
N HIS A 820 34.17 -26.77 11.22
CA HIS A 820 34.48 -26.10 12.48
C HIS A 820 33.81 -26.81 13.66
N TRP A 821 34.60 -27.07 14.72
CA TRP A 821 34.11 -27.40 16.06
C TRP A 821 35.15 -26.91 17.08
N ASP A 822 34.78 -26.79 18.34
CA ASP A 822 35.61 -26.23 19.41
C ASP A 822 36.18 -24.83 19.07
N GLY A 823 35.44 -24.04 18.31
CA GLY A 823 35.83 -22.68 17.89
C GLY A 823 36.98 -22.61 16.89
N LYS A 824 37.39 -23.74 16.29
CA LYS A 824 38.52 -23.82 15.35
C LYS A 824 38.14 -24.50 14.04
N ASN A 825 38.80 -24.08 12.95
CA ASN A 825 38.78 -24.84 11.71
C ASN A 825 39.61 -26.11 11.85
N GLN A 826 38.96 -27.26 11.78
CA GLN A 826 39.58 -28.56 12.05
C GLN A 826 40.01 -29.31 10.80
N CYS A 827 39.19 -29.22 9.73
CA CYS A 827 39.48 -29.92 8.48
C CYS A 827 38.79 -29.30 7.27
N GLN A 828 39.14 -29.73 6.09
CA GLN A 828 38.63 -29.27 4.80
C GLN A 828 37.90 -30.36 4.05
N LEU A 829 36.78 -30.04 3.43
CA LEU A 829 36.04 -30.91 2.49
C LEU A 829 36.20 -30.40 1.07
N SER A 830 36.43 -31.29 0.12
CA SER A 830 36.40 -30.98 -1.30
C SER A 830 35.14 -31.62 -1.90
N ILE A 831 34.32 -30.79 -2.55
CA ILE A 831 33.10 -31.25 -3.22
C ILE A 831 33.48 -31.84 -4.59
N PRO A 832 33.19 -33.12 -4.88
CA PRO A 832 33.48 -33.75 -6.15
C PRO A 832 32.65 -33.16 -7.28
N LYS A 833 32.87 -33.55 -8.52
CA LYS A 833 32.01 -33.21 -9.64
C LYS A 833 30.59 -33.78 -9.38
N LEU A 834 29.61 -32.90 -9.18
CA LEU A 834 28.26 -33.32 -8.84
C LEU A 834 27.53 -33.81 -10.09
N THR A 835 26.89 -34.96 -9.98
CA THR A 835 26.00 -35.55 -10.98
C THR A 835 24.61 -35.71 -10.38
N ASN A 836 23.57 -35.70 -11.22
CA ASN A 836 22.17 -35.82 -10.73
C ASN A 836 21.96 -37.07 -9.86
N ALA A 837 22.65 -38.18 -10.15
CA ALA A 837 22.58 -39.41 -9.38
C ALA A 837 23.20 -39.21 -7.97
N GLN A 838 24.27 -38.44 -7.84
CA GLN A 838 24.92 -38.17 -6.56
C GLN A 838 24.16 -37.16 -5.71
N LEU A 839 23.38 -36.28 -6.31
CA LEU A 839 22.50 -35.36 -5.57
C LEU A 839 21.28 -36.08 -4.94
N ILE A 840 20.84 -37.18 -5.54
CA ILE A 840 19.75 -38.02 -5.00
C ILE A 840 20.28 -38.98 -3.92
N THR A 841 21.55 -39.41 -4.03
CA THR A 841 22.23 -40.29 -3.06
C THR A 841 23.12 -39.45 -2.13
N SER A 842 23.36 -39.94 -0.91
CA SER A 842 24.27 -39.25 0.01
C SER A 842 25.70 -39.23 -0.53
N LEU A 843 26.32 -38.03 -0.53
CA LEU A 843 27.74 -37.87 -0.87
C LEU A 843 28.62 -38.51 0.25
N LEU A 844 29.60 -39.27 -0.14
CA LEU A 844 30.64 -39.73 0.77
C LEU A 844 31.86 -38.81 0.63
N LEU A 845 32.14 -38.03 1.67
CA LEU A 845 33.19 -37.02 1.67
C LEU A 845 34.26 -37.34 2.75
N THR A 846 35.53 -37.08 2.43
CA THR A 846 36.60 -37.16 3.41
C THR A 846 37.02 -35.76 3.85
N CYS A 847 37.09 -35.55 5.16
CA CYS A 847 37.60 -34.31 5.71
C CYS A 847 39.10 -34.42 5.99
N PHE A 848 39.88 -33.63 5.24
CA PHE A 848 41.32 -33.61 5.34
C PHE A 848 41.79 -32.64 6.42
N GLN A 849 42.45 -33.15 7.47
CA GLN A 849 43.06 -32.31 8.48
C GLN A 849 44.22 -31.52 7.89
N ARG A 850 44.26 -30.23 8.17
CA ARG A 850 45.37 -29.37 7.79
C ARG A 850 46.54 -29.67 8.74
N LYS A 851 47.64 -30.31 8.29
CA LYS A 851 48.86 -30.35 9.07
C LYS A 851 49.25 -28.89 9.41
N PRO A 852 49.58 -28.58 10.68
CA PRO A 852 50.06 -27.26 11.01
C PRO A 852 51.36 -27.02 10.24
N THR A 853 51.35 -26.03 9.36
CA THR A 853 52.58 -25.56 8.74
C THR A 853 53.38 -24.90 9.86
N ILE A 854 54.41 -25.55 10.36
CA ILE A 854 55.39 -24.98 11.29
C ILE A 854 56.06 -23.85 10.51
N SER A 855 55.69 -22.63 10.80
CA SER A 855 56.42 -21.46 10.34
C SER A 855 57.73 -21.42 11.13
N THR A 856 58.79 -21.94 10.54
CA THR A 856 60.16 -21.63 10.96
C THR A 856 60.35 -20.12 10.76
N SER A 857 60.27 -19.41 11.87
CA SER A 857 60.67 -18.02 11.96
C SER A 857 62.19 -17.96 11.80
N PHE A 858 62.68 -17.61 10.63
CA PHE A 858 64.03 -17.06 10.50
C PHE A 858 64.00 -15.61 10.99
N LEU A 859 64.67 -15.46 12.15
CA LEU A 859 65.22 -14.18 12.61
C LEU A 859 66.31 -13.80 11.60
N GLU A 860 66.16 -12.70 10.91
CA GLU A 860 67.28 -11.90 10.46
C GLU A 860 66.93 -10.40 10.57
N ALA A 861 67.87 -9.76 11.24
CA ALA A 861 67.78 -8.37 11.67
C ALA A 861 68.16 -7.37 10.55
N ASP A 862 67.64 -6.22 10.73
CA ASP A 862 68.26 -4.91 10.49
C ASP A 862 68.61 -4.46 9.06
N LYS A 863 67.96 -3.41 8.62
CA LYS A 863 68.57 -2.14 8.21
C LYS A 863 67.56 -1.15 7.69
N THR A 864 67.46 -0.07 8.45
CA THR A 864 67.21 1.32 8.08
C THR A 864 67.21 1.62 6.57
N GLN A 865 66.17 2.29 6.09
CA GLN A 865 66.27 3.52 5.29
C GLN A 865 64.91 4.21 5.06
N ALA A 866 64.84 5.37 5.65
CA ALA A 866 64.40 6.67 5.17
C ALA A 866 63.14 6.79 4.26
N LEU A 867 62.16 7.50 4.77
CA LEU A 867 61.13 8.29 4.08
C LEU A 867 61.70 9.25 3.02
N PRO A 868 60.96 9.56 1.98
CA PRO A 868 60.88 10.97 1.59
C PRO A 868 59.48 11.55 1.66
N GLN A 869 59.53 12.78 2.12
CA GLN A 869 58.46 13.73 2.28
C GLN A 869 57.86 14.21 0.95
N HIS A 870 56.65 14.71 1.05
CA HIS A 870 55.86 15.49 0.11
C HIS A 870 56.60 16.55 -0.76
N PRO A 871 55.93 17.05 -1.85
CA PRO A 871 55.37 18.37 -1.65
C PRO A 871 53.93 18.60 -2.15
N PHE A 872 53.25 19.47 -1.44
CA PHE A 872 52.12 20.28 -1.86
C PHE A 872 52.37 21.01 -3.18
N LEU A 873 51.32 21.16 -3.99
CA LEU A 873 51.01 22.44 -4.65
C LEU A 873 49.56 22.48 -5.18
N SER A 874 48.90 23.50 -4.74
CA SER A 874 47.71 24.20 -5.13
C SER A 874 47.53 24.45 -6.64
N LYS A 875 46.34 24.25 -7.14
CA LYS A 875 45.48 25.27 -7.75
C LYS A 875 44.03 24.77 -7.84
#